data_a5627b0dd418517873a7fbe77b2a0a80
#
_entry.id   a5627b0dd418517873a7fbe77b2a0a80
#
_cell.length_a   1.000
_cell.length_b   1.000
_cell.length_c   1.000
_cell.angle_alpha   90.00
_cell.angle_beta   90.00
_cell.angle_gamma   90.00
#
_symmetry.space_group_name_H-M   'P 1'
#
loop_
_entity.id
_entity.type
_entity.pdbx_description
1 polymer ?
#
loop_
_entity_poly.entity_id
_entity_poly.type
_entity_poly.pdbx_seq_one_letter_code
_entity_poly.pdbx_strand_id
1 'polypeptide(L)'
;MVKRHLVRLASRKWRRQAGLGRLFVPLALLFLTGAVSAQTTSPGKNATPVAPKKPSPFEDAKKLLAEGRLEEAERRLEEELTEHPSSAEGYALLGIVYSEQKNTTAALAAFEKALKLDPKSTRARNDMGNLYAAAGKIDLAEKQFREVLRLNPADHDGNYNLGLVLLAREKPLEAIPFLERVRPQDTASRFNLVRAYLATGRSAEALKTARELSSENKDNLQVHFTLGVLLASERQYRAAQFELEQANALEPQTFEILHNLGGVYVRNSEYGKAEVFLNRALKLKPDSTDTLYLLGQAYSDEHKPVDALDVLVRAHKLSPGNPEIIFLLARVSMSQDYYEDAIPLLEEGLRIAPDRTDLHAALGECYFMSGKVEKSIEEFQTLIRLDPSARSYAFLGLCYRRLGRFDEARKYFEQGLKKDPKNPSCLYNLGYIEEHQGNYPAAERFFQETLRSNPEHPEALLELANLRIKSKKFAEAAELLRKYVRASPTPAPGYYKLAMVERSLHQTEAADRDLTVFQTLSKDASTGPLPYQHLFDYLENRSRLSRQEKTQLDLADLSEQIQKHPDQPEDLYLLAEGYLKLGKVEEARKAIEQLDQLSAGDYRTQTGVGVLVARYHLYDDAIRHFQNALRIDADSDGVKFDLADAYFRKGLYEQALDIAQQVTALGQRDDAYLALLGDIRAHLGQSSQAAEIYKNAIERNPDNDQSYLSLALLELRTLGVFYCQTGRIDKAREVLNRFKGSGAGGGLDVGRIEEALQKAPAIPLIVSEPLPMASRQQLLEFALSVADRTL
;
A
#
# COMPACT_ATOMS: atom_id res chain seq x y z
N MET A 1 24.50 -3.54 -21.57
CA MET A 1 24.90 -4.59 -20.61
C MET A 1 25.46 -4.02 -19.30
N VAL A 2 26.30 -3.00 -19.35
CA VAL A 2 26.95 -2.36 -18.19
C VAL A 2 25.97 -1.72 -17.21
N LYS A 3 25.01 -0.93 -17.71
CA LYS A 3 23.93 -0.32 -16.89
C LYS A 3 23.16 -1.39 -16.10
N ARG A 4 22.95 -2.60 -16.66
CA ARG A 4 22.27 -3.73 -15.99
C ARG A 4 23.11 -4.33 -14.84
N HIS A 5 24.42 -4.31 -14.92
CA HIS A 5 25.29 -4.93 -13.90
C HIS A 5 25.47 -4.01 -12.68
N LEU A 6 25.69 -2.71 -12.89
CA LEU A 6 25.78 -1.71 -11.81
C LEU A 6 24.46 -1.61 -11.02
N VAL A 7 23.33 -1.65 -11.73
CA VAL A 7 22.01 -1.68 -11.13
C VAL A 7 21.77 -2.98 -10.35
N ARG A 8 22.26 -4.13 -10.82
CA ARG A 8 22.20 -5.41 -10.07
C ARG A 8 23.04 -5.43 -8.80
N LEU A 9 24.23 -4.82 -8.80
CA LEU A 9 25.09 -4.74 -7.62
C LEU A 9 24.47 -3.83 -6.55
N ALA A 10 23.94 -2.68 -6.93
CA ALA A 10 23.20 -1.77 -6.04
C ALA A 10 21.94 -2.44 -5.46
N SER A 11 21.22 -3.26 -6.24
CA SER A 11 19.98 -3.93 -5.79
C SER A 11 20.21 -5.10 -4.83
N ARG A 12 21.36 -5.82 -4.91
CA ARG A 12 21.63 -6.98 -4.03
C ARG A 12 21.88 -6.59 -2.58
N LYS A 13 22.54 -5.47 -2.31
CA LYS A 13 22.80 -4.99 -0.94
C LYS A 13 21.57 -4.30 -0.34
N TRP A 14 20.81 -3.62 -1.18
CA TRP A 14 19.58 -2.93 -0.81
C TRP A 14 18.50 -3.86 -0.23
N ARG A 15 18.43 -5.10 -0.73
CA ARG A 15 17.50 -6.15 -0.23
C ARG A 15 17.76 -6.57 1.21
N ARG A 16 18.95 -6.31 1.77
CA ARG A 16 19.31 -6.68 3.15
C ARG A 16 18.93 -5.65 4.20
N GLN A 17 18.69 -4.38 3.81
CA GLN A 17 18.40 -3.30 4.74
C GLN A 17 16.91 -2.97 4.87
N ALA A 18 16.09 -3.31 3.88
CA ALA A 18 14.63 -3.15 3.98
C ALA A 18 14.06 -4.42 4.62
N GLY A 19 13.78 -4.39 5.91
CA GLY A 19 12.97 -5.39 6.63
C GLY A 19 11.50 -5.39 6.18
N LEU A 20 11.29 -5.28 4.88
CA LEU A 20 10.01 -5.28 4.20
C LEU A 20 9.83 -6.66 3.60
N GLY A 21 8.76 -7.34 3.93
CA GLY A 21 8.29 -8.51 3.18
C GLY A 21 8.46 -8.19 1.69
N ARG A 22 9.09 -9.11 0.98
CA ARG A 22 9.62 -8.98 -0.39
C ARG A 22 8.66 -8.23 -1.33
N LEU A 23 8.77 -6.91 -1.37
CA LEU A 23 8.29 -6.15 -2.51
C LEU A 23 9.05 -6.69 -3.75
N PHE A 24 8.32 -7.06 -4.79
CA PHE A 24 8.90 -7.64 -6.01
C PHE A 24 9.75 -6.57 -6.74
N VAL A 25 11.00 -6.40 -6.29
CA VAL A 25 11.98 -5.47 -6.89
C VAL A 25 12.70 -6.03 -8.15
N PRO A 26 12.61 -7.32 -8.55
CA PRO A 26 13.57 -7.85 -9.53
C PRO A 26 13.41 -7.40 -10.96
N LEU A 27 12.25 -6.95 -11.43
CA LEU A 27 12.05 -6.65 -12.86
C LEU A 27 12.15 -5.16 -13.23
N ALA A 28 11.72 -4.27 -12.36
CA ALA A 28 11.64 -2.84 -12.69
C ALA A 28 13.02 -2.17 -12.91
N LEU A 29 14.06 -2.63 -12.20
CA LEU A 29 15.43 -2.11 -12.35
C LEU A 29 16.16 -2.63 -13.62
N LEU A 30 15.64 -3.65 -14.29
CA LEU A 30 16.25 -4.27 -15.49
C LEU A 30 15.84 -3.58 -16.80
N PHE A 31 14.74 -2.82 -16.83
CA PHE A 31 14.15 -2.30 -18.06
C PHE A 31 14.39 -0.81 -18.35
N LEU A 32 14.98 -0.04 -17.42
CA LEU A 32 15.43 1.33 -17.71
C LEU A 32 16.70 1.39 -18.61
N THR A 33 17.17 0.25 -19.07
CA THR A 33 18.12 0.18 -20.17
C THR A 33 17.34 0.12 -21.48
N GLY A 34 16.58 1.15 -21.79
CA GLY A 34 16.07 1.34 -23.14
C GLY A 34 17.23 1.25 -24.12
N ALA A 35 17.07 0.47 -25.17
CA ALA A 35 17.97 0.47 -26.30
C ALA A 35 18.29 1.93 -26.63
N VAL A 36 19.55 2.28 -26.60
CA VAL A 36 20.01 3.49 -27.27
C VAL A 36 19.83 3.20 -28.75
N SER A 37 18.60 3.40 -29.25
CA SER A 37 18.43 3.70 -30.65
C SER A 37 19.20 5.01 -30.86
N ALA A 38 20.18 4.97 -31.74
CA ALA A 38 20.85 6.15 -32.22
C ALA A 38 19.76 7.08 -32.83
N GLN A 39 19.20 7.95 -31.96
CA GLN A 39 18.44 9.09 -32.48
C GLN A 39 19.43 10.01 -33.16
N THR A 40 19.49 9.91 -34.49
CA THR A 40 20.01 10.96 -35.35
C THR A 40 19.21 12.22 -35.02
N THR A 41 19.82 13.11 -34.28
CA THR A 41 19.31 14.47 -34.06
C THR A 41 19.13 15.15 -35.39
N SER A 42 17.90 15.43 -35.75
CA SER A 42 17.59 16.35 -36.87
C SER A 42 18.21 17.71 -36.57
N PRO A 43 18.99 18.28 -37.47
CA PRO A 43 19.64 19.58 -37.25
C PRO A 43 18.58 20.67 -37.21
N GLY A 44 18.56 21.44 -36.12
CA GLY A 44 17.79 22.68 -36.01
C GLY A 44 18.15 23.63 -37.14
N LYS A 45 17.13 24.18 -37.82
CA LYS A 45 17.27 25.23 -38.85
C LYS A 45 17.87 26.47 -38.19
N ASN A 46 19.18 26.62 -38.28
CA ASN A 46 20.01 27.87 -38.23
C ASN A 46 21.44 27.45 -37.85
N ALA A 47 22.10 26.79 -38.78
CA ALA A 47 23.57 26.67 -38.78
C ALA A 47 24.09 27.20 -40.11
N THR A 48 24.97 28.13 -40.01
CA THR A 48 25.83 28.58 -41.15
C THR A 48 26.51 27.37 -41.77
N PRO A 49 26.69 27.31 -43.13
CA PRO A 49 27.23 26.13 -43.77
C PRO A 49 28.69 25.94 -43.39
N VAL A 50 28.96 24.98 -42.55
CA VAL A 50 30.29 24.41 -42.33
C VAL A 50 30.61 23.52 -43.53
N ALA A 51 31.77 23.70 -44.12
CA ALA A 51 32.23 22.89 -45.25
C ALA A 51 32.10 21.38 -44.95
N PRO A 52 31.70 20.52 -45.89
CA PRO A 52 31.49 19.09 -45.66
C PRO A 52 32.80 18.46 -45.13
N LYS A 53 32.79 17.98 -43.89
CA LYS A 53 33.85 17.10 -43.39
C LYS A 53 33.91 15.86 -44.31
N LYS A 54 35.09 15.51 -44.80
CA LYS A 54 35.29 14.21 -45.48
C LYS A 54 34.71 13.10 -44.58
N PRO A 55 33.94 12.13 -45.14
CA PRO A 55 33.42 11.02 -44.35
C PRO A 55 34.59 10.32 -43.64
N SER A 56 34.36 9.90 -42.37
CA SER A 56 35.35 9.12 -41.64
C SER A 56 35.61 7.81 -42.38
N PRO A 57 36.86 7.34 -42.49
CA PRO A 57 37.17 6.04 -43.10
C PRO A 57 36.45 4.87 -42.42
N PHE A 58 35.92 5.05 -41.22
CA PHE A 58 35.23 4.02 -40.42
C PHE A 58 33.70 4.05 -40.51
N GLU A 59 33.09 4.77 -41.46
CA GLU A 59 31.61 4.89 -41.55
C GLU A 59 30.92 3.53 -41.84
N ASP A 60 31.53 2.69 -42.70
CA ASP A 60 31.02 1.35 -43.00
C ASP A 60 31.04 0.46 -41.71
N ALA A 61 32.14 0.52 -40.97
CA ALA A 61 32.26 -0.23 -39.71
C ALA A 61 31.26 0.26 -38.64
N LYS A 62 31.01 1.57 -38.56
CA LYS A 62 29.97 2.15 -37.69
C LYS A 62 28.58 1.65 -38.07
N LYS A 63 28.28 1.55 -39.37
CA LYS A 63 27.01 1.02 -39.86
C LYS A 63 26.84 -0.46 -39.50
N LEU A 64 27.86 -1.28 -39.73
CA LEU A 64 27.88 -2.70 -39.39
C LEU A 64 27.69 -2.91 -37.86
N LEU A 65 28.34 -2.08 -37.06
CA LEU A 65 28.17 -2.10 -35.59
C LEU A 65 26.73 -1.73 -35.19
N ALA A 66 26.12 -0.73 -35.81
CA ALA A 66 24.73 -0.34 -35.56
C ALA A 66 23.73 -1.44 -36.01
N GLU A 67 24.05 -2.20 -37.02
CA GLU A 67 23.28 -3.38 -37.48
C GLU A 67 23.51 -4.62 -36.62
N GLY A 68 24.43 -4.59 -35.64
CA GLY A 68 24.78 -5.73 -34.79
C GLY A 68 25.63 -6.81 -35.49
N ARG A 69 26.21 -6.53 -36.68
CA ARG A 69 27.07 -7.45 -37.45
C ARG A 69 28.51 -7.36 -36.97
N LEU A 70 28.75 -7.90 -35.76
CA LEU A 70 29.97 -7.65 -35.01
C LEU A 70 31.23 -8.21 -35.68
N GLU A 71 31.17 -9.44 -36.23
CA GLU A 71 32.34 -10.06 -36.90
C GLU A 71 32.70 -9.32 -38.18
N GLU A 72 31.74 -8.79 -38.91
CA GLU A 72 31.97 -8.00 -40.12
C GLU A 72 32.50 -6.59 -39.78
N ALA A 73 31.98 -5.99 -38.69
CA ALA A 73 32.49 -4.72 -38.16
C ALA A 73 33.95 -4.85 -37.70
N GLU A 74 34.30 -5.95 -37.00
CA GLU A 74 35.67 -6.25 -36.59
C GLU A 74 36.59 -6.30 -37.77
N ARG A 75 36.31 -7.17 -38.76
CA ARG A 75 37.11 -7.34 -39.98
C ARG A 75 37.30 -6.02 -40.71
N ARG A 76 36.22 -5.24 -40.89
CA ARG A 76 36.29 -3.96 -41.59
C ARG A 76 37.16 -2.95 -40.84
N LEU A 77 37.08 -2.92 -39.50
CA LEU A 77 37.91 -2.07 -38.65
C LEU A 77 39.38 -2.48 -38.74
N GLU A 78 39.71 -3.77 -38.75
CA GLU A 78 41.08 -4.27 -38.88
C GLU A 78 41.65 -3.88 -40.25
N GLU A 79 40.91 -4.04 -41.35
CA GLU A 79 41.29 -3.60 -42.68
C GLU A 79 41.60 -2.09 -42.72
N GLU A 80 40.68 -1.24 -42.23
CA GLU A 80 40.87 0.22 -42.20
C GLU A 80 42.02 0.64 -41.25
N LEU A 81 42.27 -0.10 -40.17
CA LEU A 81 43.36 0.17 -39.24
C LEU A 81 44.74 -0.25 -39.84
N THR A 82 44.82 -1.10 -40.87
CA THR A 82 46.05 -1.33 -41.61
C THR A 82 46.45 -0.11 -42.44
N GLU A 83 45.44 0.60 -42.96
CA GLU A 83 45.67 1.84 -43.74
C GLU A 83 45.83 3.07 -42.83
N HIS A 84 45.17 3.05 -41.66
CA HIS A 84 45.13 4.14 -40.67
C HIS A 84 45.64 3.71 -39.30
N PRO A 85 46.84 3.23 -39.08
CA PRO A 85 47.31 2.61 -37.87
C PRO A 85 47.43 3.55 -36.64
N SER A 86 47.36 4.87 -36.89
CA SER A 86 47.37 5.90 -35.85
C SER A 86 46.00 6.46 -35.51
N SER A 87 44.91 5.80 -35.92
CA SER A 87 43.55 6.26 -35.70
C SER A 87 43.05 5.88 -34.32
N ALA A 88 42.97 6.87 -33.39
CA ALA A 88 42.33 6.69 -32.08
C ALA A 88 40.85 6.31 -32.22
N GLU A 89 40.15 6.84 -33.23
CA GLU A 89 38.74 6.53 -33.52
C GLU A 89 38.56 5.06 -33.89
N GLY A 90 39.41 4.54 -34.81
CA GLY A 90 39.33 3.14 -35.23
C GLY A 90 39.55 2.16 -34.04
N TYR A 91 40.56 2.40 -33.18
CA TYR A 91 40.77 1.57 -32.00
C TYR A 91 39.67 1.70 -30.95
N ALA A 92 39.07 2.89 -30.81
CA ALA A 92 37.89 3.05 -29.93
C ALA A 92 36.67 2.25 -30.43
N LEU A 93 36.40 2.25 -31.75
CA LEU A 93 35.35 1.46 -32.37
C LEU A 93 35.63 -0.05 -32.23
N LEU A 94 36.87 -0.49 -32.42
CA LEU A 94 37.26 -1.88 -32.25
C LEU A 94 37.07 -2.32 -30.77
N GLY A 95 37.39 -1.44 -29.82
CA GLY A 95 37.09 -1.66 -28.39
C GLY A 95 35.62 -1.86 -28.11
N ILE A 96 34.74 -1.08 -28.77
CA ILE A 96 33.29 -1.24 -28.66
C ILE A 96 32.83 -2.59 -29.25
N VAL A 97 33.34 -2.98 -30.43
CA VAL A 97 33.03 -4.29 -31.04
C VAL A 97 33.42 -5.44 -30.12
N TYR A 98 34.64 -5.46 -29.59
CA TYR A 98 35.09 -6.47 -28.63
C TYR A 98 34.24 -6.46 -27.32
N SER A 99 33.80 -5.30 -26.87
CA SER A 99 32.91 -5.21 -25.69
C SER A 99 31.56 -5.87 -25.92
N GLU A 100 30.95 -5.65 -27.09
CA GLU A 100 29.67 -6.27 -27.49
C GLU A 100 29.82 -7.79 -27.71
N GLN A 101 30.98 -8.24 -28.23
CA GLN A 101 31.36 -9.66 -28.32
C GLN A 101 31.69 -10.27 -26.95
N LYS A 102 31.67 -9.50 -25.87
CA LYS A 102 32.04 -9.91 -24.51
C LYS A 102 33.52 -10.28 -24.33
N ASN A 103 34.39 -9.89 -25.25
CA ASN A 103 35.81 -10.05 -25.16
C ASN A 103 36.44 -8.87 -24.38
N THR A 104 36.30 -8.90 -23.04
CA THR A 104 36.76 -7.82 -22.16
C THR A 104 38.26 -7.51 -22.30
N THR A 105 39.08 -8.53 -22.51
CA THR A 105 40.56 -8.36 -22.60
C THR A 105 40.93 -7.61 -23.87
N ALA A 106 40.39 -8.02 -25.03
CA ALA A 106 40.66 -7.37 -26.29
C ALA A 106 40.07 -5.95 -26.31
N ALA A 107 38.87 -5.76 -25.72
CA ALA A 107 38.22 -4.44 -25.61
C ALA A 107 39.11 -3.46 -24.81
N LEU A 108 39.61 -3.86 -23.64
CA LEU A 108 40.52 -3.02 -22.83
C LEU A 108 41.80 -2.66 -23.58
N ALA A 109 42.44 -3.63 -24.27
CA ALA A 109 43.65 -3.37 -25.05
C ALA A 109 43.40 -2.39 -26.20
N ALA A 110 42.26 -2.50 -26.87
CA ALA A 110 41.86 -1.57 -27.94
C ALA A 110 41.60 -0.15 -27.40
N PHE A 111 40.85 0.00 -26.27
CA PHE A 111 40.63 1.31 -25.66
C PHE A 111 41.93 1.93 -25.12
N GLU A 112 42.83 1.13 -24.51
CA GLU A 112 44.16 1.61 -24.08
C GLU A 112 44.97 2.13 -25.26
N LYS A 113 44.93 1.46 -26.42
CA LYS A 113 45.62 1.91 -27.63
C LYS A 113 44.98 3.18 -28.19
N ALA A 114 43.66 3.27 -28.18
CA ALA A 114 42.92 4.51 -28.54
C ALA A 114 43.38 5.67 -27.68
N LEU A 115 43.44 5.46 -26.35
CA LEU A 115 43.82 6.51 -25.39
C LEU A 115 45.34 6.85 -25.40
N LYS A 116 46.19 5.96 -25.88
CA LYS A 116 47.60 6.30 -26.17
C LYS A 116 47.73 7.23 -27.37
N LEU A 117 46.87 7.05 -28.37
CA LEU A 117 46.83 7.89 -29.58
C LEU A 117 46.11 9.22 -29.33
N ASP A 118 45.02 9.20 -28.63
CA ASP A 118 44.30 10.42 -28.20
C ASP A 118 44.00 10.38 -26.68
N PRO A 119 44.90 10.91 -25.84
CA PRO A 119 44.71 10.96 -24.40
C PRO A 119 43.51 11.82 -23.94
N LYS A 120 42.95 12.64 -24.81
CA LYS A 120 41.80 13.52 -24.51
C LYS A 120 40.44 12.95 -24.90
N SER A 121 40.39 11.75 -25.47
CA SER A 121 39.15 11.11 -25.91
C SER A 121 38.27 10.76 -24.69
N THR A 122 37.27 11.61 -24.44
CA THR A 122 36.25 11.37 -23.37
C THR A 122 35.42 10.12 -23.67
N ARG A 123 35.10 9.88 -24.96
CA ARG A 123 34.34 8.73 -25.39
C ARG A 123 35.05 7.40 -25.07
N ALA A 124 36.30 7.24 -25.51
CA ALA A 124 37.05 6.00 -25.21
C ALA A 124 37.21 5.75 -23.70
N ARG A 125 37.37 6.83 -22.90
CA ARG A 125 37.41 6.73 -21.45
C ARG A 125 36.06 6.35 -20.85
N ASN A 126 34.95 6.89 -21.34
CA ASN A 126 33.61 6.52 -20.91
C ASN A 126 33.36 5.02 -21.20
N ASP A 127 33.67 4.56 -22.43
CA ASP A 127 33.49 3.15 -22.82
C ASP A 127 34.38 2.22 -22.01
N MET A 128 35.64 2.57 -21.77
CA MET A 128 36.56 1.83 -20.90
C MET A 128 36.05 1.82 -19.44
N GLY A 129 35.54 2.94 -18.92
CA GLY A 129 34.92 3.02 -17.60
C GLY A 129 33.69 2.12 -17.47
N ASN A 130 32.85 2.12 -18.51
CA ASN A 130 31.70 1.22 -18.58
C ASN A 130 32.11 -0.25 -18.56
N LEU A 131 33.17 -0.61 -19.27
CA LEU A 131 33.69 -1.97 -19.31
C LEU A 131 34.25 -2.40 -17.92
N TYR A 132 34.98 -1.52 -17.21
CA TYR A 132 35.42 -1.78 -15.84
C TYR A 132 34.24 -1.94 -14.90
N ALA A 133 33.20 -1.11 -15.00
CA ALA A 133 32.00 -1.22 -14.18
C ALA A 133 31.27 -2.55 -14.42
N ALA A 134 31.16 -3.01 -15.68
CA ALA A 134 30.59 -4.30 -16.04
C ALA A 134 31.39 -5.49 -15.46
N ALA A 135 32.71 -5.35 -15.42
CA ALA A 135 33.60 -6.35 -14.82
C ALA A 135 33.65 -6.28 -13.27
N GLY A 136 32.86 -5.41 -12.63
CA GLY A 136 32.85 -5.22 -11.18
C GLY A 136 34.07 -4.46 -10.63
N LYS A 137 34.93 -3.92 -11.50
CA LYS A 137 36.13 -3.15 -11.13
C LYS A 137 35.74 -1.66 -10.89
N ILE A 138 34.93 -1.42 -9.86
CA ILE A 138 34.24 -0.14 -9.63
C ILE A 138 35.24 1.02 -9.41
N ASP A 139 36.38 0.79 -8.73
CA ASP A 139 37.40 1.84 -8.50
C ASP A 139 38.05 2.28 -9.81
N LEU A 140 38.29 1.36 -10.74
CA LEU A 140 38.84 1.69 -12.05
C LEU A 140 37.80 2.44 -12.92
N ALA A 141 36.53 2.05 -12.84
CA ALA A 141 35.47 2.76 -13.53
C ALA A 141 35.36 4.20 -13.02
N GLU A 142 35.33 4.41 -11.70
CA GLU A 142 35.29 5.73 -11.10
C GLU A 142 36.46 6.61 -11.57
N LYS A 143 37.67 6.06 -11.59
CA LYS A 143 38.87 6.78 -12.06
C LYS A 143 38.70 7.25 -13.50
N GLN A 144 38.18 6.41 -14.41
CA GLN A 144 37.97 6.79 -15.79
C GLN A 144 36.90 7.89 -15.93
N PHE A 145 35.78 7.79 -15.24
CA PHE A 145 34.71 8.79 -15.31
C PHE A 145 35.14 10.12 -14.67
N ARG A 146 35.93 10.13 -13.60
CA ARG A 146 36.50 11.38 -13.04
C ARG A 146 37.45 12.04 -14.01
N GLU A 147 38.23 11.26 -14.76
CA GLU A 147 39.13 11.80 -15.77
C GLU A 147 38.36 12.33 -16.99
N VAL A 148 37.24 11.70 -17.39
CA VAL A 148 36.30 12.27 -18.38
C VAL A 148 35.84 13.66 -17.96
N LEU A 149 35.39 13.80 -16.70
CA LEU A 149 34.87 15.06 -16.17
C LEU A 149 35.96 16.11 -15.91
N ARG A 150 37.21 15.67 -15.73
CA ARG A 150 38.36 16.59 -15.70
C ARG A 150 38.63 17.21 -17.08
N LEU A 151 38.43 16.41 -18.14
CA LEU A 151 38.60 16.84 -19.54
C LEU A 151 37.41 17.66 -20.04
N ASN A 152 36.21 17.19 -19.71
CA ASN A 152 34.94 17.83 -20.07
C ASN A 152 33.94 17.76 -18.89
N PRO A 153 33.88 18.81 -18.02
CA PRO A 153 32.97 18.82 -16.88
C PRO A 153 31.49 18.72 -17.21
N ALA A 154 31.10 19.04 -18.44
CA ALA A 154 29.72 18.99 -18.93
C ALA A 154 29.42 17.69 -19.72
N ASP A 155 30.35 16.73 -19.73
CA ASP A 155 30.13 15.46 -20.41
C ASP A 155 28.92 14.74 -19.85
N HIS A 156 27.92 14.47 -20.70
CA HIS A 156 26.66 13.83 -20.29
C HIS A 156 26.87 12.45 -19.70
N ASP A 157 27.54 11.57 -20.43
CA ASP A 157 27.80 10.18 -20.04
C ASP A 157 28.74 10.10 -18.84
N GLY A 158 29.76 10.94 -18.79
CA GLY A 158 30.68 11.06 -17.65
C GLY A 158 29.95 11.41 -16.34
N ASN A 159 29.08 12.42 -16.36
CA ASN A 159 28.29 12.82 -15.20
C ASN A 159 27.29 11.71 -14.81
N TYR A 160 26.59 11.14 -15.77
CA TYR A 160 25.62 10.07 -15.50
C TYR A 160 26.31 8.81 -14.94
N ASN A 161 27.34 8.33 -15.60
CA ASN A 161 28.05 7.11 -15.22
C ASN A 161 28.78 7.24 -13.87
N LEU A 162 29.40 8.43 -13.59
CA LEU A 162 29.99 8.67 -12.27
C LEU A 162 28.90 8.70 -11.18
N GLY A 163 27.76 9.32 -11.43
CA GLY A 163 26.63 9.30 -10.52
C GLY A 163 26.18 7.89 -10.21
N LEU A 164 26.05 7.00 -11.21
CA LEU A 164 25.69 5.59 -11.03
C LEU A 164 26.74 4.82 -10.21
N VAL A 165 28.01 5.02 -10.49
CA VAL A 165 29.12 4.39 -9.75
C VAL A 165 29.10 4.80 -8.29
N LEU A 166 28.89 6.08 -8.00
CA LEU A 166 28.81 6.60 -6.63
C LEU A 166 27.58 6.04 -5.89
N LEU A 167 26.43 5.92 -6.55
CA LEU A 167 25.27 5.25 -5.98
C LEU A 167 25.53 3.77 -5.69
N ALA A 168 26.23 3.07 -6.57
CA ALA A 168 26.63 1.67 -6.38
C ALA A 168 27.60 1.49 -5.21
N ARG A 169 28.40 2.52 -4.89
CA ARG A 169 29.29 2.59 -3.71
C ARG A 169 28.61 3.05 -2.43
N GLU A 170 27.29 3.22 -2.42
CA GLU A 170 26.55 3.73 -1.28
C GLU A 170 26.97 5.17 -0.87
N LYS A 171 27.34 6.00 -1.87
CA LYS A 171 27.72 7.40 -1.71
C LYS A 171 26.73 8.35 -2.41
N PRO A 172 25.45 8.32 -2.03
CA PRO A 172 24.42 9.08 -2.74
C PRO A 172 24.64 10.61 -2.63
N LEU A 173 25.20 11.08 -1.52
CA LEU A 173 25.48 12.52 -1.34
C LEU A 173 26.50 13.02 -2.35
N GLU A 174 27.54 12.21 -2.66
CA GLU A 174 28.53 12.56 -3.68
C GLU A 174 27.96 12.40 -5.10
N ALA A 175 26.97 11.53 -5.32
CA ALA A 175 26.36 11.28 -6.63
C ALA A 175 25.47 12.44 -7.12
N ILE A 176 24.75 13.11 -6.21
CA ILE A 176 23.75 14.15 -6.53
C ILE A 176 24.33 15.22 -7.47
N PRO A 177 25.45 15.92 -7.19
CA PRO A 177 25.91 17.00 -8.05
C PRO A 177 26.30 16.55 -9.46
N PHE A 178 26.64 15.31 -9.67
CA PHE A 178 26.93 14.77 -11.00
C PHE A 178 25.63 14.46 -11.74
N LEU A 179 24.67 13.80 -11.09
CA LEU A 179 23.35 13.53 -11.68
C LEU A 179 22.59 14.84 -12.00
N GLU A 180 22.71 15.87 -11.17
CA GLU A 180 22.13 17.18 -11.43
C GLU A 180 22.74 17.88 -12.65
N ARG A 181 23.99 17.59 -13.02
CA ARG A 181 24.69 18.16 -14.19
C ARG A 181 24.39 17.46 -15.50
N VAL A 182 23.77 16.31 -15.49
CA VAL A 182 23.37 15.60 -16.73
C VAL A 182 22.47 16.52 -17.56
N ARG A 183 22.84 16.79 -18.82
CA ARG A 183 22.07 17.62 -19.75
C ARG A 183 22.09 17.02 -21.17
N PRO A 184 20.93 16.88 -21.85
CA PRO A 184 19.59 17.01 -21.28
C PRO A 184 19.33 15.95 -20.21
N GLN A 185 18.49 16.26 -19.20
CA GLN A 185 18.06 15.26 -18.24
C GLN A 185 17.05 14.31 -18.91
N ASP A 186 17.39 13.04 -18.97
CA ASP A 186 16.52 11.99 -19.44
C ASP A 186 15.79 11.31 -18.25
N THR A 187 14.83 10.43 -18.57
CA THR A 187 14.07 9.64 -17.59
C THR A 187 15.00 8.88 -16.64
N ALA A 188 16.08 8.29 -17.15
CA ALA A 188 17.00 7.48 -16.36
C ALA A 188 17.81 8.31 -15.36
N SER A 189 18.29 9.49 -15.77
CA SER A 189 19.05 10.39 -14.89
C SER A 189 18.17 10.97 -13.78
N ARG A 190 16.95 11.38 -14.09
CA ARG A 190 15.99 11.87 -13.09
C ARG A 190 15.58 10.77 -12.11
N PHE A 191 15.38 9.55 -12.59
CA PHE A 191 15.06 8.43 -11.73
C PHE A 191 16.17 8.14 -10.71
N ASN A 192 17.44 8.14 -11.17
CA ASN A 192 18.59 7.98 -10.28
C ASN A 192 18.78 9.17 -9.32
N LEU A 193 18.36 10.37 -9.74
CA LEU A 193 18.36 11.55 -8.90
C LEU A 193 17.30 11.44 -7.79
N VAL A 194 16.07 10.98 -8.10
CA VAL A 194 15.05 10.66 -7.10
C VAL A 194 15.60 9.67 -6.07
N ARG A 195 16.23 8.58 -6.54
CA ARG A 195 16.86 7.58 -5.67
C ARG A 195 17.96 8.18 -4.77
N ALA A 196 18.81 9.03 -5.33
CA ALA A 196 19.88 9.68 -4.58
C ALA A 196 19.34 10.63 -3.49
N TYR A 197 18.32 11.42 -3.82
CA TYR A 197 17.66 12.31 -2.86
C TYR A 197 16.99 11.53 -1.73
N LEU A 198 16.25 10.45 -2.03
CA LEU A 198 15.62 9.60 -1.02
C LEU A 198 16.66 8.97 -0.09
N ALA A 199 17.75 8.42 -0.64
CA ALA A 199 18.84 7.82 0.14
C ALA A 199 19.58 8.82 1.05
N THR A 200 19.47 10.12 0.79
CA THR A 200 20.07 11.20 1.61
C THR A 200 19.06 11.92 2.51
N GLY A 201 17.81 11.45 2.57
CA GLY A 201 16.74 12.07 3.36
C GLY A 201 16.18 13.38 2.76
N ARG A 202 16.58 13.75 1.54
CA ARG A 202 16.08 14.93 0.82
C ARG A 202 14.74 14.63 0.15
N SER A 203 13.74 14.26 0.97
CA SER A 203 12.43 13.81 0.48
C SER A 203 11.68 14.85 -0.33
N ALA A 204 11.80 16.13 0.00
CA ALA A 204 11.11 17.21 -0.73
C ALA A 204 11.57 17.31 -2.19
N GLU A 205 12.89 17.28 -2.42
CA GLU A 205 13.49 17.33 -3.76
C GLU A 205 13.20 16.03 -4.53
N ALA A 206 13.25 14.89 -3.84
CA ALA A 206 12.89 13.60 -4.44
C ALA A 206 11.45 13.60 -4.96
N LEU A 207 10.49 14.02 -4.13
CA LEU A 207 9.07 14.06 -4.49
C LEU A 207 8.78 15.12 -5.58
N LYS A 208 9.52 16.24 -5.59
CA LYS A 208 9.42 17.22 -6.67
C LYS A 208 9.88 16.61 -7.99
N THR A 209 11.08 16.01 -8.02
CA THR A 209 11.64 15.40 -9.25
C THR A 209 10.79 14.22 -9.72
N ALA A 210 10.23 13.41 -8.80
CA ALA A 210 9.34 12.31 -9.14
C ALA A 210 8.05 12.83 -9.81
N ARG A 211 7.42 13.89 -9.27
CA ARG A 211 6.21 14.50 -9.86
C ARG A 211 6.48 15.10 -11.25
N GLU A 212 7.63 15.78 -11.43
CA GLU A 212 8.04 16.29 -12.75
C GLU A 212 8.21 15.14 -13.75
N LEU A 213 8.88 14.06 -13.34
CA LEU A 213 9.10 12.87 -14.16
C LEU A 213 7.77 12.17 -14.53
N SER A 214 6.88 12.01 -13.55
CA SER A 214 5.55 11.44 -13.73
C SER A 214 4.70 12.28 -14.70
N SER A 215 4.67 13.60 -14.51
CA SER A 215 3.86 14.51 -15.34
C SER A 215 4.31 14.59 -16.80
N GLU A 216 5.58 14.37 -17.08
CA GLU A 216 6.14 14.33 -18.45
C GLU A 216 5.95 12.93 -19.11
N ASN A 217 5.61 11.91 -18.35
CA ASN A 217 5.50 10.52 -18.82
C ASN A 217 4.16 9.89 -18.40
N LYS A 218 3.06 10.61 -18.58
CA LYS A 218 1.73 10.22 -18.07
C LYS A 218 1.25 8.84 -18.55
N ASP A 219 1.57 8.47 -19.77
CA ASP A 219 1.13 7.22 -20.39
C ASP A 219 2.25 6.15 -20.37
N ASN A 220 3.26 6.35 -19.54
CA ASN A 220 4.38 5.42 -19.43
C ASN A 220 4.26 4.56 -18.18
N LEU A 221 3.64 3.40 -18.34
CA LEU A 221 3.48 2.38 -17.30
C LEU A 221 4.78 2.11 -16.54
N GLN A 222 5.90 1.96 -17.27
CA GLN A 222 7.18 1.62 -16.65
C GLN A 222 7.69 2.72 -15.72
N VAL A 223 7.46 3.99 -16.05
CA VAL A 223 7.84 5.14 -15.20
C VAL A 223 7.01 5.12 -13.93
N HIS A 224 5.67 5.05 -14.03
CA HIS A 224 4.77 5.03 -12.89
C HIS A 224 5.03 3.84 -11.96
N PHE A 225 5.13 2.63 -12.51
CA PHE A 225 5.39 1.44 -11.72
C PHE A 225 6.74 1.51 -11.02
N THR A 226 7.80 1.94 -11.72
CA THR A 226 9.14 2.02 -11.14
C THR A 226 9.26 3.11 -10.07
N LEU A 227 8.64 4.27 -10.29
CA LEU A 227 8.56 5.32 -9.26
C LEU A 227 7.77 4.85 -8.05
N GLY A 228 6.62 4.22 -8.27
CA GLY A 228 5.79 3.71 -7.20
C GLY A 228 6.52 2.71 -6.31
N VAL A 229 7.21 1.73 -6.90
CA VAL A 229 8.02 0.75 -6.17
C VAL A 229 9.20 1.41 -5.44
N LEU A 230 9.89 2.36 -6.07
CA LEU A 230 10.99 3.11 -5.44
C LEU A 230 10.50 3.93 -4.24
N LEU A 231 9.42 4.67 -4.40
CA LEU A 231 8.86 5.50 -3.33
C LEU A 231 8.35 4.64 -2.17
N ALA A 232 7.74 3.49 -2.45
CA ALA A 232 7.28 2.53 -1.44
C ALA A 232 8.45 1.98 -0.62
N SER A 233 9.57 1.63 -1.28
CA SER A 233 10.76 1.11 -0.60
C SER A 233 11.43 2.15 0.32
N GLU A 234 11.27 3.43 0.03
CA GLU A 234 11.75 4.55 0.86
C GLU A 234 10.65 5.12 1.78
N ARG A 235 9.60 4.33 2.03
CA ARG A 235 8.48 4.64 2.93
C ARG A 235 7.70 5.93 2.57
N GLN A 236 7.79 6.38 1.33
CA GLN A 236 6.99 7.49 0.81
C GLN A 236 5.64 6.96 0.30
N TYR A 237 4.87 6.29 1.19
CA TYR A 237 3.73 5.46 0.82
C TYR A 237 2.62 6.21 0.09
N ARG A 238 2.28 7.46 0.48
CA ARG A 238 1.26 8.25 -0.22
C ARG A 238 1.66 8.60 -1.66
N ALA A 239 2.93 8.94 -1.87
CA ALA A 239 3.43 9.22 -3.22
C ALA A 239 3.55 7.92 -4.04
N ALA A 240 3.95 6.81 -3.40
CA ALA A 240 3.98 5.49 -4.01
C ALA A 240 2.58 5.03 -4.45
N GLN A 241 1.57 5.27 -3.62
CA GLN A 241 0.17 4.98 -3.92
C GLN A 241 -0.26 5.68 -5.21
N PHE A 242 -0.05 6.99 -5.31
CA PHE A 242 -0.39 7.76 -6.51
C PHE A 242 0.23 7.15 -7.77
N GLU A 243 1.54 6.87 -7.75
CA GLU A 243 2.23 6.32 -8.93
C GLU A 243 1.77 4.90 -9.29
N LEU A 244 1.49 4.04 -8.29
CA LEU A 244 0.98 2.69 -8.53
C LEU A 244 -0.48 2.70 -8.97
N GLU A 245 -1.29 3.65 -8.53
CA GLU A 245 -2.65 3.87 -9.04
C GLU A 245 -2.63 4.28 -10.52
N GLN A 246 -1.69 5.18 -10.92
CA GLN A 246 -1.49 5.50 -12.33
C GLN A 246 -1.06 4.26 -13.14
N ALA A 247 -0.12 3.47 -12.60
CA ALA A 247 0.28 2.22 -13.25
C ALA A 247 -0.89 1.23 -13.38
N ASN A 248 -1.74 1.11 -12.36
CA ASN A 248 -2.92 0.26 -12.39
C ASN A 248 -4.00 0.78 -13.36
N ALA A 249 -4.11 2.09 -13.55
CA ALA A 249 -5.00 2.66 -14.55
C ALA A 249 -4.56 2.31 -15.98
N LEU A 250 -3.24 2.25 -16.23
CA LEU A 250 -2.68 1.86 -17.52
C LEU A 250 -2.78 0.33 -17.78
N GLU A 251 -2.51 -0.50 -16.77
CA GLU A 251 -2.60 -1.97 -16.86
C GLU A 251 -3.29 -2.57 -15.61
N PRO A 252 -4.63 -2.66 -15.57
CA PRO A 252 -5.39 -3.03 -14.38
C PRO A 252 -5.25 -4.50 -13.94
N GLN A 253 -4.80 -5.39 -14.82
CA GLN A 253 -4.74 -6.85 -14.58
C GLN A 253 -3.30 -7.37 -14.44
N THR A 254 -2.36 -6.53 -14.04
CA THR A 254 -0.97 -6.93 -13.85
C THR A 254 -0.71 -7.31 -12.40
N PHE A 255 -0.29 -8.55 -12.16
CA PHE A 255 -0.03 -9.07 -10.81
C PHE A 255 0.91 -8.19 -10.01
N GLU A 256 2.03 -7.77 -10.61
CA GLU A 256 3.07 -6.97 -9.96
C GLU A 256 2.53 -5.62 -9.48
N ILE A 257 1.65 -5.00 -10.26
CA ILE A 257 1.00 -3.72 -9.92
C ILE A 257 0.03 -3.93 -8.77
N LEU A 258 -0.89 -4.91 -8.90
CA LEU A 258 -1.91 -5.19 -7.89
C LEU A 258 -1.27 -5.58 -6.55
N HIS A 259 -0.22 -6.40 -6.57
CA HIS A 259 0.52 -6.80 -5.37
C HIS A 259 1.18 -5.61 -4.68
N ASN A 260 1.94 -4.78 -5.43
CA ASN A 260 2.65 -3.64 -4.85
C ASN A 260 1.67 -2.56 -4.35
N LEU A 261 0.61 -2.30 -5.11
CA LEU A 261 -0.44 -1.35 -4.72
C LEU A 261 -1.17 -1.82 -3.46
N GLY A 262 -1.55 -3.11 -3.39
CA GLY A 262 -2.10 -3.72 -2.19
C GLY A 262 -1.16 -3.59 -0.99
N GLY A 263 0.13 -3.84 -1.16
CA GLY A 263 1.15 -3.66 -0.12
C GLY A 263 1.27 -2.21 0.36
N VAL A 264 1.16 -1.24 -0.55
CA VAL A 264 1.17 0.19 -0.21
C VAL A 264 -0.10 0.58 0.55
N TYR A 265 -1.28 0.07 0.18
CA TYR A 265 -2.51 0.30 0.92
C TYR A 265 -2.43 -0.24 2.37
N VAL A 266 -1.82 -1.44 2.57
CA VAL A 266 -1.56 -1.95 3.94
C VAL A 266 -0.73 -0.94 4.75
N ARG A 267 0.33 -0.36 4.16
CA ARG A 267 1.21 0.60 4.84
C ARG A 267 0.55 1.96 5.10
N ASN A 268 -0.45 2.33 4.30
CA ASN A 268 -1.26 3.54 4.49
C ASN A 268 -2.45 3.30 5.44
N SER A 269 -2.61 2.07 5.98
CA SER A 269 -3.76 1.66 6.79
C SER A 269 -5.10 1.73 6.05
N GLU A 270 -5.08 1.59 4.72
CA GLU A 270 -6.26 1.53 3.87
C GLU A 270 -6.62 0.05 3.61
N TYR A 271 -6.93 -0.69 4.69
CA TYR A 271 -7.02 -2.17 4.69
C TYR A 271 -8.11 -2.69 3.75
N GLY A 272 -9.27 -2.06 3.68
CA GLY A 272 -10.35 -2.46 2.77
C GLY A 272 -9.94 -2.38 1.28
N LYS A 273 -9.18 -1.35 0.88
CA LYS A 273 -8.59 -1.29 -0.46
C LYS A 273 -7.50 -2.34 -0.65
N ALA A 274 -6.63 -2.52 0.36
CA ALA A 274 -5.60 -3.55 0.34
C ALA A 274 -6.21 -4.93 0.08
N GLU A 275 -7.29 -5.28 0.78
CA GLU A 275 -8.04 -6.53 0.59
C GLU A 275 -8.49 -6.70 -0.87
N VAL A 276 -9.11 -5.69 -1.46
CA VAL A 276 -9.58 -5.74 -2.86
C VAL A 276 -8.44 -6.02 -3.83
N PHE A 277 -7.35 -5.26 -3.73
CA PHE A 277 -6.23 -5.37 -4.67
C PHE A 277 -5.42 -6.65 -4.47
N LEU A 278 -5.18 -7.08 -3.22
CA LEU A 278 -4.47 -8.32 -2.91
C LEU A 278 -5.28 -9.55 -3.33
N ASN A 279 -6.61 -9.53 -3.15
CA ASN A 279 -7.47 -10.61 -3.63
C ASN A 279 -7.50 -10.68 -5.17
N ARG A 280 -7.47 -9.54 -5.88
CA ARG A 280 -7.29 -9.52 -7.35
C ARG A 280 -5.94 -10.10 -7.75
N ALA A 281 -4.86 -9.75 -7.04
CA ALA A 281 -3.53 -10.33 -7.28
C ALA A 281 -3.53 -11.85 -7.06
N LEU A 282 -4.20 -12.35 -6.01
CA LEU A 282 -4.32 -13.79 -5.73
C LEU A 282 -5.17 -14.54 -6.76
N LYS A 283 -6.12 -13.87 -7.45
CA LYS A 283 -6.82 -14.49 -8.59
C LYS A 283 -5.86 -14.77 -9.76
N LEU A 284 -4.85 -13.92 -9.96
CA LEU A 284 -3.83 -14.10 -11.01
C LEU A 284 -2.74 -15.09 -10.59
N LYS A 285 -2.30 -15.04 -9.32
CA LYS A 285 -1.29 -15.93 -8.75
C LYS A 285 -1.75 -16.46 -7.39
N PRO A 286 -2.56 -17.53 -7.36
CA PRO A 286 -3.17 -18.06 -6.14
C PRO A 286 -2.17 -18.47 -5.05
N ASP A 287 -0.97 -18.92 -5.42
CA ASP A 287 0.04 -19.45 -4.52
C ASP A 287 1.16 -18.42 -4.20
N SER A 288 0.88 -17.12 -4.39
CA SER A 288 1.80 -16.07 -4.01
C SER A 288 1.85 -15.91 -2.48
N THR A 289 2.87 -16.49 -1.86
CA THR A 289 3.08 -16.42 -0.40
C THR A 289 3.24 -15.00 0.10
N ASP A 290 3.94 -14.14 -0.67
CA ASP A 290 4.14 -12.74 -0.31
C ASP A 290 2.80 -11.95 -0.33
N THR A 291 1.91 -12.26 -1.28
CA THR A 291 0.57 -11.65 -1.35
C THR A 291 -0.34 -12.13 -0.22
N LEU A 292 -0.31 -13.44 0.09
CA LEU A 292 -1.04 -14.01 1.23
C LEU A 292 -0.55 -13.42 2.56
N TYR A 293 0.77 -13.23 2.72
CA TYR A 293 1.34 -12.57 3.89
C TYR A 293 0.84 -11.13 4.06
N LEU A 294 0.85 -10.32 2.98
CA LEU A 294 0.35 -8.95 3.02
C LEU A 294 -1.15 -8.90 3.34
N LEU A 295 -1.93 -9.82 2.79
CA LEU A 295 -3.36 -9.93 3.08
C LEU A 295 -3.59 -10.33 4.54
N GLY A 296 -2.82 -11.29 5.07
CA GLY A 296 -2.86 -11.67 6.47
C GLY A 296 -2.46 -10.52 7.40
N GLN A 297 -1.49 -9.70 7.01
CA GLN A 297 -1.14 -8.48 7.74
C GLN A 297 -2.29 -7.47 7.72
N ALA A 298 -2.91 -7.24 6.55
CA ALA A 298 -4.06 -6.33 6.43
C ALA A 298 -5.21 -6.76 7.36
N TYR A 299 -5.58 -8.04 7.34
CA TYR A 299 -6.62 -8.57 8.21
C TYR A 299 -6.25 -8.49 9.70
N SER A 300 -4.98 -8.78 10.06
CA SER A 300 -4.51 -8.64 11.43
C SER A 300 -4.61 -7.20 11.94
N ASP A 301 -4.20 -6.24 11.11
CA ASP A 301 -4.19 -4.82 11.49
C ASP A 301 -5.62 -4.21 11.42
N GLU A 302 -6.55 -4.84 10.69
CA GLU A 302 -7.99 -4.51 10.63
C GLU A 302 -8.81 -5.23 11.73
N HIS A 303 -8.15 -5.92 12.68
CA HIS A 303 -8.79 -6.70 13.75
C HIS A 303 -9.72 -7.82 13.24
N LYS A 304 -9.37 -8.45 12.11
CA LYS A 304 -10.02 -9.64 11.56
C LYS A 304 -9.12 -10.87 11.75
N PRO A 305 -8.92 -11.35 12.98
CA PRO A 305 -7.90 -12.37 13.28
C PRO A 305 -8.18 -13.70 12.58
N VAL A 306 -9.43 -14.05 12.43
CA VAL A 306 -9.82 -15.33 11.80
C VAL A 306 -9.50 -15.34 10.30
N ASP A 307 -9.80 -14.25 9.59
CA ASP A 307 -9.44 -14.11 8.17
C ASP A 307 -7.93 -14.06 8.00
N ALA A 308 -7.22 -13.40 8.95
CA ALA A 308 -5.77 -13.38 8.98
C ALA A 308 -5.19 -14.80 9.14
N LEU A 309 -5.70 -15.59 10.07
CA LEU A 309 -5.27 -16.97 10.30
C LEU A 309 -5.50 -17.86 9.08
N ASP A 310 -6.65 -17.76 8.43
CA ASP A 310 -6.99 -18.57 7.24
C ASP A 310 -5.95 -18.35 6.12
N VAL A 311 -5.66 -17.11 5.77
CA VAL A 311 -4.67 -16.81 4.71
C VAL A 311 -3.23 -17.08 5.14
N LEU A 312 -2.87 -16.89 6.42
CA LEU A 312 -1.53 -17.13 6.94
C LEU A 312 -1.21 -18.61 7.07
N VAL A 313 -2.16 -19.45 7.46
CA VAL A 313 -2.01 -20.92 7.45
C VAL A 313 -1.76 -21.39 6.03
N ARG A 314 -2.47 -20.85 5.04
CA ARG A 314 -2.23 -21.15 3.63
C ARG A 314 -0.84 -20.71 3.20
N ALA A 315 -0.42 -19.49 3.58
CA ALA A 315 0.92 -18.98 3.28
C ALA A 315 2.02 -19.85 3.91
N HIS A 316 1.83 -20.29 5.16
CA HIS A 316 2.77 -21.18 5.87
C HIS A 316 2.86 -22.56 5.20
N LYS A 317 1.75 -23.17 4.80
CA LYS A 317 1.74 -24.44 4.03
C LYS A 317 2.53 -24.34 2.73
N LEU A 318 2.47 -23.20 2.03
CA LEU A 318 3.21 -22.95 0.78
C LEU A 318 4.69 -22.62 1.01
N SER A 319 5.01 -22.05 2.15
CA SER A 319 6.39 -21.65 2.51
C SER A 319 6.66 -21.84 4.00
N PRO A 320 6.77 -23.09 4.47
CA PRO A 320 6.93 -23.40 5.89
C PRO A 320 8.24 -22.82 6.48
N GLY A 321 9.28 -22.66 5.64
CA GLY A 321 10.57 -22.10 6.06
C GLY A 321 10.64 -20.57 6.08
N ASN A 322 9.53 -19.84 5.99
CA ASN A 322 9.54 -18.37 5.99
C ASN A 322 9.31 -17.81 7.41
N PRO A 323 10.35 -17.27 8.08
CA PRO A 323 10.22 -16.82 9.46
C PRO A 323 9.29 -15.60 9.64
N GLU A 324 9.06 -14.80 8.59
CA GLU A 324 8.12 -13.67 8.65
C GLU A 324 6.67 -14.16 8.71
N ILE A 325 6.33 -15.16 7.90
CA ILE A 325 5.00 -15.79 7.91
C ILE A 325 4.77 -16.48 9.26
N ILE A 326 5.76 -17.25 9.74
CA ILE A 326 5.73 -17.95 11.04
C ILE A 326 5.47 -16.94 12.16
N PHE A 327 6.22 -15.85 12.21
CA PHE A 327 6.08 -14.85 13.25
C PHE A 327 4.70 -14.18 13.24
N LEU A 328 4.22 -13.79 12.06
CA LEU A 328 2.90 -13.15 11.95
C LEU A 328 1.78 -14.12 12.32
N LEU A 329 1.84 -15.37 11.84
CA LEU A 329 0.88 -16.42 12.18
C LEU A 329 0.85 -16.68 13.69
N ALA A 330 2.03 -16.83 14.32
CA ALA A 330 2.11 -17.01 15.77
C ALA A 330 1.56 -15.80 16.53
N ARG A 331 1.87 -14.58 16.12
CA ARG A 331 1.38 -13.34 16.74
C ARG A 331 -0.15 -13.22 16.67
N VAL A 332 -0.75 -13.56 15.52
CA VAL A 332 -2.22 -13.57 15.39
C VAL A 332 -2.83 -14.67 16.25
N SER A 333 -2.20 -15.87 16.30
CA SER A 333 -2.64 -16.95 17.20
C SER A 333 -2.60 -16.51 18.67
N MET A 334 -1.52 -15.86 19.11
CA MET A 334 -1.37 -15.32 20.47
C MET A 334 -2.44 -14.26 20.79
N SER A 335 -2.84 -13.43 19.83
CA SER A 335 -3.89 -12.44 20.02
C SER A 335 -5.28 -13.03 20.26
N GLN A 336 -5.44 -14.32 19.96
CA GLN A 336 -6.64 -15.12 20.19
C GLN A 336 -6.44 -16.16 21.32
N ASP A 337 -5.44 -15.94 22.19
CA ASP A 337 -5.07 -16.80 23.32
C ASP A 337 -4.62 -18.24 22.95
N TYR A 338 -4.35 -18.51 21.67
CA TYR A 338 -3.83 -19.80 21.20
C TYR A 338 -2.32 -19.93 21.40
N TYR A 339 -1.86 -19.76 22.64
CA TYR A 339 -0.43 -19.77 22.98
C TYR A 339 0.21 -21.14 22.75
N GLU A 340 -0.51 -22.24 23.04
CA GLU A 340 -0.01 -23.60 22.86
C GLU A 340 0.24 -23.93 21.38
N ASP A 341 -0.63 -23.44 20.48
CA ASP A 341 -0.49 -23.63 19.04
C ASP A 341 0.62 -22.74 18.46
N ALA A 342 0.89 -21.59 19.05
CA ALA A 342 1.96 -20.67 18.63
C ALA A 342 3.36 -21.20 18.99
N ILE A 343 3.51 -21.99 20.06
CA ILE A 343 4.80 -22.53 20.52
C ILE A 343 5.52 -23.31 19.43
N PRO A 344 4.96 -24.37 18.79
CA PRO A 344 5.64 -25.17 17.79
C PRO A 344 6.00 -24.34 16.54
N LEU A 345 5.20 -23.35 16.17
CA LEU A 345 5.50 -22.41 15.08
C LEU A 345 6.74 -21.57 15.39
N LEU A 346 6.80 -21.00 16.60
CA LEU A 346 7.92 -20.16 17.03
C LEU A 346 9.21 -20.98 17.20
N GLU A 347 9.12 -22.21 17.73
CA GLU A 347 10.26 -23.15 17.79
C GLU A 347 10.77 -23.49 16.37
N GLU A 348 9.87 -23.68 15.38
CA GLU A 348 10.24 -23.85 13.98
C GLU A 348 10.95 -22.61 13.42
N GLY A 349 10.40 -21.42 13.68
CA GLY A 349 11.01 -20.16 13.27
C GLY A 349 12.43 -19.97 13.83
N LEU A 350 12.65 -20.31 15.08
CA LEU A 350 13.97 -20.23 15.73
C LEU A 350 14.97 -21.29 15.23
N ARG A 351 14.52 -22.46 14.77
CA ARG A 351 15.42 -23.40 14.08
C ARG A 351 15.98 -22.83 12.76
N ILE A 352 15.19 -21.98 12.09
CA ILE A 352 15.57 -21.34 10.82
C ILE A 352 16.39 -20.08 11.06
N ALA A 353 16.00 -19.27 12.05
CA ALA A 353 16.59 -17.98 12.37
C ALA A 353 16.86 -17.86 13.90
N PRO A 354 17.92 -18.51 14.41
CA PRO A 354 18.18 -18.66 15.85
C PRO A 354 18.50 -17.36 16.59
N ASP A 355 18.87 -16.30 15.88
CA ASP A 355 19.22 -15.01 16.51
C ASP A 355 18.07 -13.97 16.42
N ARG A 356 16.87 -14.38 16.03
CA ARG A 356 15.73 -13.47 15.90
C ARG A 356 15.12 -13.15 17.26
N THR A 357 15.35 -11.92 17.71
CA THR A 357 14.90 -11.42 19.02
C THR A 357 13.38 -11.37 19.18
N ASP A 358 12.64 -11.09 18.11
CA ASP A 358 11.19 -11.06 18.12
C ASP A 358 10.57 -12.47 18.28
N LEU A 359 11.16 -13.51 17.69
CA LEU A 359 10.75 -14.90 17.88
C LEU A 359 11.02 -15.37 19.32
N HIS A 360 12.22 -15.07 19.89
CA HIS A 360 12.53 -15.39 21.30
C HIS A 360 11.57 -14.69 22.26
N ALA A 361 11.25 -13.41 22.01
CA ALA A 361 10.30 -12.66 22.83
C ALA A 361 8.90 -13.29 22.79
N ALA A 362 8.40 -13.63 21.58
CA ALA A 362 7.09 -14.25 21.41
C ALA A 362 7.03 -15.66 22.02
N LEU A 363 8.08 -16.48 21.83
CA LEU A 363 8.13 -17.82 22.42
C LEU A 363 8.19 -17.77 23.94
N GLY A 364 9.02 -16.87 24.51
CA GLY A 364 9.07 -16.62 25.95
C GLY A 364 7.72 -16.20 26.51
N GLU A 365 6.98 -15.34 25.80
CA GLU A 365 5.62 -14.92 26.17
C GLU A 365 4.63 -16.11 26.12
N CYS A 366 4.67 -16.90 25.06
CA CYS A 366 3.82 -18.11 24.94
C CYS A 366 4.08 -19.08 26.12
N TYR A 367 5.34 -19.37 26.44
CA TYR A 367 5.69 -20.21 27.58
C TYR A 367 5.22 -19.60 28.91
N PHE A 368 5.35 -18.26 29.05
CA PHE A 368 4.86 -17.57 30.24
C PHE A 368 3.34 -17.69 30.41
N MET A 369 2.59 -17.45 29.35
CA MET A 369 1.12 -17.52 29.38
C MET A 369 0.62 -18.95 29.56
N SER A 370 1.28 -19.94 28.97
CA SER A 370 1.00 -21.38 29.14
C SER A 370 1.49 -21.94 30.49
N GLY A 371 2.02 -21.11 31.39
CA GLY A 371 2.49 -21.57 32.70
C GLY A 371 3.83 -22.29 32.75
N LYS A 372 4.52 -22.39 31.61
CA LYS A 372 5.87 -23.03 31.44
C LYS A 372 6.97 -22.04 31.79
N VAL A 373 6.96 -21.51 33.03
CA VAL A 373 7.75 -20.33 33.42
C VAL A 373 9.26 -20.58 33.30
N GLU A 374 9.75 -21.77 33.57
CA GLU A 374 11.17 -22.14 33.45
C GLU A 374 11.66 -22.01 32.01
N LYS A 375 10.88 -22.53 31.04
CA LYS A 375 11.18 -22.38 29.61
C LYS A 375 11.14 -20.91 29.16
N SER A 376 10.19 -20.14 29.70
CA SER A 376 10.11 -18.71 29.44
C SER A 376 11.38 -17.98 29.93
N ILE A 377 11.92 -18.37 31.08
CA ILE A 377 13.20 -17.82 31.60
C ILE A 377 14.35 -18.10 30.64
N GLU A 378 14.46 -19.32 30.09
CA GLU A 378 15.51 -19.68 29.13
C GLU A 378 15.46 -18.80 27.87
N GLU A 379 14.27 -18.59 27.33
CA GLU A 379 14.07 -17.74 26.17
C GLU A 379 14.40 -16.27 26.45
N PHE A 380 13.93 -15.72 27.56
CA PHE A 380 14.23 -14.32 27.92
C PHE A 380 15.69 -14.11 28.33
N GLN A 381 16.37 -15.11 28.87
CA GLN A 381 17.83 -15.06 29.07
C GLN A 381 18.56 -15.02 27.73
N THR A 382 18.10 -15.77 26.74
CA THR A 382 18.63 -15.71 25.37
C THR A 382 18.37 -14.36 24.74
N LEU A 383 17.13 -13.84 24.89
CA LEU A 383 16.76 -12.51 24.42
C LEU A 383 17.66 -11.41 25.01
N ILE A 384 17.98 -11.45 26.31
CA ILE A 384 18.90 -10.48 26.94
C ILE A 384 20.32 -10.56 26.37
N ARG A 385 20.79 -11.75 26.00
CA ARG A 385 22.12 -11.90 25.36
C ARG A 385 22.15 -11.25 23.97
N LEU A 386 21.04 -11.35 23.22
CA LEU A 386 20.92 -10.82 21.86
C LEU A 386 20.55 -9.33 21.87
N ASP A 387 19.61 -8.93 22.72
CA ASP A 387 19.11 -7.55 22.88
C ASP A 387 18.97 -7.19 24.36
N PRO A 388 20.00 -6.60 24.99
CA PRO A 388 19.97 -6.20 26.39
C PRO A 388 19.19 -4.90 26.61
N SER A 389 17.92 -4.85 26.17
CA SER A 389 17.01 -3.72 26.31
C SER A 389 16.25 -3.73 27.64
N ALA A 390 15.66 -2.59 28.04
CA ALA A 390 14.80 -2.50 29.23
C ALA A 390 13.62 -3.48 29.15
N ARG A 391 13.05 -3.67 27.95
CA ARG A 391 11.95 -4.62 27.70
C ARG A 391 12.38 -6.07 27.96
N SER A 392 13.57 -6.47 27.49
CA SER A 392 14.09 -7.83 27.68
C SER A 392 14.31 -8.15 29.16
N TYR A 393 14.85 -7.18 29.91
CA TYR A 393 14.99 -7.31 31.37
C TYR A 393 13.63 -7.34 32.09
N ALA A 394 12.65 -6.55 31.64
CA ALA A 394 11.31 -6.57 32.23
C ALA A 394 10.64 -7.94 32.07
N PHE A 395 10.72 -8.58 30.90
CA PHE A 395 10.16 -9.92 30.68
C PHE A 395 10.76 -10.95 31.63
N LEU A 396 12.08 -10.95 31.80
CA LEU A 396 12.72 -11.88 32.73
C LEU A 396 12.35 -11.58 34.19
N GLY A 397 12.25 -10.30 34.55
CA GLY A 397 11.78 -9.88 35.87
C GLY A 397 10.35 -10.35 36.15
N LEU A 398 9.45 -10.31 35.17
CA LEU A 398 8.09 -10.83 35.27
C LEU A 398 8.05 -12.34 35.55
N CYS A 399 8.90 -13.13 34.92
CA CYS A 399 9.01 -14.57 35.21
C CYS A 399 9.39 -14.85 36.66
N TYR A 400 10.43 -14.17 37.18
CA TYR A 400 10.82 -14.33 38.58
C TYR A 400 9.75 -13.82 39.54
N ARG A 401 9.06 -12.72 39.22
CA ARG A 401 7.91 -12.25 40.02
C ARG A 401 6.80 -13.29 40.09
N ARG A 402 6.46 -13.95 38.94
CA ARG A 402 5.43 -15.02 38.90
C ARG A 402 5.81 -16.23 39.76
N LEU A 403 7.10 -16.53 39.87
CA LEU A 403 7.62 -17.58 40.77
C LEU A 403 7.72 -17.15 42.23
N GLY A 404 7.33 -15.91 42.60
CA GLY A 404 7.48 -15.35 43.93
C GLY A 404 8.92 -15.00 44.31
N ARG A 405 9.85 -15.08 43.39
CA ARG A 405 11.28 -14.77 43.62
C ARG A 405 11.52 -13.27 43.45
N PHE A 406 11.05 -12.52 44.45
CA PHE A 406 10.99 -11.04 44.35
C PHE A 406 12.39 -10.38 44.32
N ASP A 407 13.39 -10.96 44.95
CA ASP A 407 14.75 -10.38 44.98
C ASP A 407 15.41 -10.46 43.59
N GLU A 408 15.25 -11.59 42.93
CA GLU A 408 15.74 -11.75 41.53
C GLU A 408 14.91 -10.89 40.59
N ALA A 409 13.60 -10.83 40.76
CA ALA A 409 12.75 -9.97 39.94
C ALA A 409 13.18 -8.50 40.07
N ARG A 410 13.39 -8.01 41.30
CA ARG A 410 13.90 -6.66 41.56
C ARG A 410 15.19 -6.38 40.80
N LYS A 411 16.17 -7.30 40.92
CA LYS A 411 17.47 -7.17 40.23
C LYS A 411 17.29 -6.94 38.74
N TYR A 412 16.40 -7.67 38.07
CA TYR A 412 16.20 -7.55 36.63
C TYR A 412 15.41 -6.28 36.27
N PHE A 413 14.42 -5.88 37.03
CA PHE A 413 13.73 -4.60 36.79
C PHE A 413 14.67 -3.40 37.01
N GLU A 414 15.55 -3.43 38.00
CA GLU A 414 16.57 -2.38 38.19
C GLU A 414 17.59 -2.36 37.01
N GLN A 415 17.93 -3.50 36.46
CA GLN A 415 18.77 -3.55 35.25
C GLN A 415 18.03 -2.96 34.03
N GLY A 416 16.74 -3.19 33.94
CA GLY A 416 15.88 -2.56 32.94
C GLY A 416 15.88 -1.03 33.06
N LEU A 417 15.72 -0.51 34.31
CA LEU A 417 15.79 0.93 34.58
C LEU A 417 17.15 1.56 34.31
N LYS A 418 18.26 0.79 34.40
CA LYS A 418 19.58 1.28 33.96
C LYS A 418 19.65 1.49 32.45
N LYS A 419 18.84 0.76 31.66
CA LYS A 419 18.76 0.92 30.20
C LYS A 419 17.77 2.01 29.80
N ASP A 420 16.63 2.04 30.46
CA ASP A 420 15.59 3.06 30.29
C ASP A 420 15.02 3.46 31.66
N PRO A 421 15.48 4.58 32.25
CA PRO A 421 15.05 5.03 33.58
C PRO A 421 13.54 5.36 33.69
N LYS A 422 12.84 5.49 32.56
CA LYS A 422 11.41 5.79 32.54
C LYS A 422 10.57 4.61 32.08
N ASN A 423 11.13 3.41 31.98
CA ASN A 423 10.38 2.24 31.52
C ASN A 423 9.21 1.93 32.47
N PRO A 424 7.94 2.07 32.03
CA PRO A 424 6.78 1.96 32.88
C PRO A 424 6.59 0.54 33.42
N SER A 425 6.91 -0.49 32.68
CA SER A 425 6.80 -1.88 33.12
C SER A 425 7.76 -2.19 34.28
N CYS A 426 9.02 -1.74 34.18
CA CYS A 426 9.99 -1.92 35.26
C CYS A 426 9.58 -1.13 36.52
N LEU A 427 9.16 0.14 36.37
CA LEU A 427 8.71 0.99 37.46
C LEU A 427 7.48 0.39 38.18
N TYR A 428 6.46 -0.02 37.42
CA TYR A 428 5.27 -0.64 37.97
C TYR A 428 5.60 -1.90 38.77
N ASN A 429 6.42 -2.78 38.22
CA ASN A 429 6.74 -4.04 38.88
C ASN A 429 7.60 -3.87 40.14
N LEU A 430 8.46 -2.86 40.20
CA LEU A 430 9.14 -2.50 41.43
C LEU A 430 8.15 -1.99 42.46
N GLY A 431 7.19 -1.15 42.07
CA GLY A 431 6.10 -0.72 42.94
C GLY A 431 5.28 -1.88 43.48
N TYR A 432 4.96 -2.85 42.65
CA TYR A 432 4.27 -4.08 43.05
C TYR A 432 5.07 -4.89 44.08
N ILE A 433 6.37 -5.05 43.88
CA ILE A 433 7.25 -5.75 44.85
C ILE A 433 7.30 -5.00 46.18
N GLU A 434 7.44 -3.66 46.17
CA GLU A 434 7.43 -2.83 47.40
C GLU A 434 6.10 -2.93 48.14
N GLU A 435 4.99 -2.94 47.43
CA GLU A 435 3.66 -3.12 48.05
C GLU A 435 3.54 -4.48 48.69
N HIS A 436 3.98 -5.55 48.04
CA HIS A 436 3.95 -6.92 48.56
C HIS A 436 4.82 -7.09 49.80
N GLN A 437 5.92 -6.32 49.89
CA GLN A 437 6.79 -6.28 51.08
C GLN A 437 6.28 -5.32 52.17
N GLY A 438 5.12 -4.67 51.95
CA GLY A 438 4.52 -3.73 52.90
C GLY A 438 5.12 -2.33 52.89
N ASN A 439 6.03 -2.03 51.99
CA ASN A 439 6.65 -0.71 51.86
C ASN A 439 5.78 0.23 51.03
N TYR A 440 4.63 0.60 51.53
CA TYR A 440 3.62 1.41 50.81
C TYR A 440 4.15 2.78 50.37
N PRO A 441 5.01 3.50 51.09
CA PRO A 441 5.54 4.79 50.58
C PRO A 441 6.44 4.62 49.34
N ALA A 442 7.24 3.56 49.26
CA ALA A 442 8.06 3.29 48.11
C ALA A 442 7.20 2.81 46.94
N ALA A 443 6.21 1.94 47.17
CA ALA A 443 5.25 1.49 46.17
C ALA A 443 4.50 2.68 45.53
N GLU A 444 4.00 3.60 46.37
CA GLU A 444 3.33 4.81 45.89
C GLU A 444 4.21 5.65 44.98
N ARG A 445 5.48 5.86 45.36
CA ARG A 445 6.43 6.60 44.53
C ARG A 445 6.63 5.94 43.15
N PHE A 446 6.83 4.61 43.13
CA PHE A 446 7.02 3.90 41.89
C PHE A 446 5.77 3.91 41.01
N PHE A 447 4.57 3.75 41.54
CA PHE A 447 3.33 3.86 40.78
C PHE A 447 3.13 5.28 40.21
N GLN A 448 3.44 6.33 41.01
CA GLN A 448 3.40 7.70 40.51
C GLN A 448 4.42 7.94 39.39
N GLU A 449 5.64 7.39 39.48
CA GLU A 449 6.65 7.46 38.43
C GLU A 449 6.19 6.70 37.17
N THR A 450 5.54 5.56 37.35
CA THR A 450 4.90 4.82 36.22
C THR A 450 3.88 5.71 35.52
N LEU A 451 2.99 6.36 36.23
CA LEU A 451 1.95 7.22 35.67
C LEU A 451 2.49 8.53 35.10
N ARG A 452 3.70 8.99 35.49
CA ARG A 452 4.39 10.09 34.78
C ARG A 452 4.94 9.65 33.44
N SER A 453 5.38 8.41 33.33
CA SER A 453 5.86 7.82 32.08
C SER A 453 4.73 7.38 31.16
N ASN A 454 3.71 6.76 31.70
CA ASN A 454 2.50 6.32 31.02
C ASN A 454 1.27 6.68 31.85
N PRO A 455 0.59 7.82 31.56
CA PRO A 455 -0.56 8.30 32.36
C PRO A 455 -1.77 7.38 32.36
N GLU A 456 -1.85 6.47 31.38
CA GLU A 456 -2.96 5.54 31.21
C GLU A 456 -2.59 4.10 31.55
N HIS A 457 -1.51 3.86 32.34
CA HIS A 457 -1.11 2.52 32.73
C HIS A 457 -2.16 1.94 33.71
N PRO A 458 -2.97 0.95 33.31
CA PRO A 458 -4.17 0.55 34.07
C PRO A 458 -3.81 -0.01 35.44
N GLU A 459 -2.84 -0.93 35.52
CA GLU A 459 -2.47 -1.58 36.77
C GLU A 459 -1.90 -0.57 37.78
N ALA A 460 -1.13 0.42 37.33
CA ALA A 460 -0.60 1.46 38.21
C ALA A 460 -1.71 2.39 38.71
N LEU A 461 -2.72 2.70 37.90
CA LEU A 461 -3.90 3.45 38.31
C LEU A 461 -4.68 2.70 39.41
N LEU A 462 -4.88 1.38 39.19
CA LEU A 462 -5.62 0.54 40.14
C LEU A 462 -4.88 0.39 41.45
N GLU A 463 -3.58 0.09 41.45
CA GLU A 463 -2.81 -0.10 42.68
C GLU A 463 -2.63 1.22 43.45
N LEU A 464 -2.43 2.33 42.76
CA LEU A 464 -2.40 3.62 43.41
C LEU A 464 -3.77 3.97 44.04
N ALA A 465 -4.88 3.64 43.37
CA ALA A 465 -6.22 3.80 43.91
C ALA A 465 -6.42 2.93 45.15
N ASN A 466 -5.94 1.67 45.15
CA ASN A 466 -5.96 0.79 46.31
C ASN A 466 -5.22 1.41 47.51
N LEU A 467 -4.04 2.00 47.30
CA LEU A 467 -3.30 2.70 48.33
C LEU A 467 -4.05 3.93 48.85
N ARG A 468 -4.79 4.66 48.01
CA ARG A 468 -5.64 5.79 48.40
C ARG A 468 -6.85 5.32 49.23
N ILE A 469 -7.44 4.19 48.85
CA ILE A 469 -8.55 3.57 49.67
C ILE A 469 -8.04 3.18 51.04
N LYS A 470 -6.91 2.47 51.13
CA LYS A 470 -6.27 2.09 52.42
C LYS A 470 -5.98 3.32 53.26
N SER A 471 -5.62 4.45 52.66
CA SER A 471 -5.36 5.71 53.35
C SER A 471 -6.62 6.57 53.59
N LYS A 472 -7.81 6.06 53.26
CA LYS A 472 -9.13 6.74 53.35
C LYS A 472 -9.22 8.04 52.54
N LYS A 473 -8.38 8.19 51.51
CA LYS A 473 -8.41 9.31 50.55
C LYS A 473 -9.35 8.99 49.39
N PHE A 474 -10.65 8.87 49.74
CA PHE A 474 -11.64 8.36 48.79
C PHE A 474 -11.84 9.22 47.55
N ALA A 475 -11.72 10.56 47.64
CA ALA A 475 -11.86 11.44 46.49
C ALA A 475 -10.73 11.21 45.46
N GLU A 476 -9.45 11.10 45.91
CA GLU A 476 -8.33 10.80 45.08
C GLU A 476 -8.45 9.40 44.46
N ALA A 477 -8.96 8.42 45.24
CA ALA A 477 -9.18 7.06 44.74
C ALA A 477 -10.23 7.02 43.63
N ALA A 478 -11.33 7.76 43.76
CA ALA A 478 -12.39 7.83 42.76
C ALA A 478 -11.85 8.40 41.44
N GLU A 479 -11.02 9.44 41.46
CA GLU A 479 -10.41 10.00 40.23
C GLU A 479 -9.49 9.00 39.53
N LEU A 480 -8.68 8.26 40.28
CA LEU A 480 -7.80 7.23 39.74
C LEU A 480 -8.62 6.06 39.14
N LEU A 481 -9.66 5.62 39.80
CA LEU A 481 -10.54 4.55 39.33
C LEU A 481 -11.31 4.96 38.07
N ARG A 482 -11.76 6.22 37.95
CA ARG A 482 -12.38 6.72 36.72
C ARG A 482 -11.41 6.74 35.54
N LYS A 483 -10.12 6.98 35.80
CA LYS A 483 -9.09 6.83 34.75
C LYS A 483 -8.85 5.35 34.42
N TYR A 484 -8.80 4.50 35.43
CA TYR A 484 -8.61 3.05 35.25
C TYR A 484 -9.71 2.45 34.37
N VAL A 485 -10.98 2.71 34.64
CA VAL A 485 -12.09 2.12 33.88
C VAL A 485 -12.15 2.58 32.41
N ARG A 486 -11.49 3.71 32.11
CA ARG A 486 -11.34 4.17 30.69
C ARG A 486 -10.14 3.54 30.00
N ALA A 487 -9.06 3.29 30.75
CA ALA A 487 -7.80 2.81 30.21
C ALA A 487 -7.68 1.27 30.19
N SER A 488 -8.48 0.58 31.03
CA SER A 488 -8.36 -0.86 31.22
C SER A 488 -9.17 -1.64 30.19
N PRO A 489 -8.57 -2.66 29.53
CA PRO A 489 -9.30 -3.60 28.69
C PRO A 489 -10.28 -4.49 29.51
N THR A 490 -10.08 -4.60 30.85
CA THR A 490 -10.96 -5.34 31.75
C THR A 490 -11.45 -4.45 32.90
N PRO A 491 -12.40 -3.52 32.63
CA PRO A 491 -12.75 -2.45 33.57
C PRO A 491 -13.64 -2.91 34.74
N ALA A 492 -14.21 -4.11 34.71
CA ALA A 492 -15.15 -4.61 35.72
C ALA A 492 -14.64 -4.47 37.20
N PRO A 493 -13.38 -4.88 37.57
CA PRO A 493 -12.89 -4.70 38.91
C PRO A 493 -12.82 -3.22 39.33
N GLY A 494 -12.58 -2.32 38.37
CA GLY A 494 -12.56 -0.87 38.60
C GLY A 494 -13.94 -0.31 38.94
N TYR A 495 -14.97 -0.69 38.18
CA TYR A 495 -16.36 -0.27 38.46
C TYR A 495 -16.83 -0.72 39.83
N TYR A 496 -16.52 -1.95 40.21
CA TYR A 496 -16.85 -2.41 41.58
C TYR A 496 -16.18 -1.57 42.67
N LYS A 497 -14.87 -1.32 42.55
CA LYS A 497 -14.12 -0.51 43.52
C LYS A 497 -14.58 0.94 43.49
N LEU A 498 -14.91 1.50 42.31
CA LEU A 498 -15.40 2.86 42.15
C LEU A 498 -16.75 3.01 42.88
N ALA A 499 -17.67 2.09 42.69
CA ALA A 499 -18.96 2.08 43.38
C ALA A 499 -18.80 2.02 44.93
N MET A 500 -17.86 1.21 45.44
CA MET A 500 -17.57 1.16 46.87
C MET A 500 -17.01 2.48 47.40
N VAL A 501 -16.13 3.12 46.66
CA VAL A 501 -15.53 4.43 47.01
C VAL A 501 -16.59 5.54 46.94
N GLU A 502 -17.44 5.55 45.93
CA GLU A 502 -18.54 6.52 45.78
C GLU A 502 -19.58 6.41 46.89
N ARG A 503 -19.89 5.18 47.36
CA ARG A 503 -20.69 4.99 48.59
C ARG A 503 -20.03 5.61 49.80
N SER A 504 -18.69 5.47 49.95
CA SER A 504 -17.94 6.09 51.05
C SER A 504 -17.91 7.62 50.96
N LEU A 505 -18.15 8.18 49.76
CA LEU A 505 -18.29 9.62 49.50
C LEU A 505 -19.75 10.09 49.56
N HIS A 506 -20.70 9.22 49.93
CA HIS A 506 -22.14 9.50 49.95
C HIS A 506 -22.75 9.81 48.57
N GLN A 507 -22.11 9.36 47.48
CA GLN A 507 -22.55 9.52 46.09
C GLN A 507 -23.34 8.28 45.64
N THR A 508 -24.51 8.06 46.24
CA THR A 508 -25.27 6.80 46.14
C THR A 508 -25.71 6.54 44.70
N GLU A 509 -26.21 7.56 43.96
CA GLU A 509 -26.69 7.40 42.58
C GLU A 509 -25.58 7.03 41.62
N ALA A 510 -24.36 7.57 41.82
CA ALA A 510 -23.19 7.21 41.02
C ALA A 510 -22.76 5.77 41.29
N ALA A 511 -22.70 5.41 42.61
CA ALA A 511 -22.35 4.05 43.03
C ALA A 511 -23.30 2.98 42.49
N ASP A 512 -24.61 3.26 42.44
CA ASP A 512 -25.60 2.31 41.92
C ASP A 512 -25.51 2.15 40.40
N ARG A 513 -25.17 3.23 39.66
CA ARG A 513 -24.88 3.15 38.24
C ARG A 513 -23.65 2.27 37.97
N ASP A 514 -22.52 2.55 38.65
CA ASP A 514 -21.28 1.82 38.43
C ASP A 514 -21.38 0.35 38.89
N LEU A 515 -22.20 0.07 39.90
CA LEU A 515 -22.50 -1.31 40.30
C LEU A 515 -23.33 -2.05 39.26
N THR A 516 -24.23 -1.35 38.57
CA THR A 516 -25.01 -1.93 37.47
C THR A 516 -24.11 -2.28 36.30
N VAL A 517 -23.17 -1.36 35.93
CA VAL A 517 -22.16 -1.64 34.89
C VAL A 517 -21.29 -2.84 35.29
N PHE A 518 -20.78 -2.88 36.52
CA PHE A 518 -20.04 -4.03 37.03
C PHE A 518 -20.81 -5.34 36.89
N GLN A 519 -22.10 -5.35 37.26
CA GLN A 519 -22.94 -6.56 37.18
C GLN A 519 -23.13 -7.02 35.74
N THR A 520 -23.27 -6.09 34.82
CA THR A 520 -23.37 -6.39 33.38
C THR A 520 -22.08 -7.02 32.91
N LEU A 521 -20.96 -6.35 33.09
CA LEU A 521 -19.64 -6.84 32.66
C LEU A 521 -19.23 -8.18 33.33
N SER A 522 -19.69 -8.42 34.56
CA SER A 522 -19.39 -9.68 35.27
C SER A 522 -20.25 -10.86 34.83
N LYS A 523 -21.49 -10.64 34.35
CA LYS A 523 -22.33 -11.68 33.77
C LYS A 523 -21.73 -12.19 32.45
N ASP A 524 -21.16 -11.30 31.67
CA ASP A 524 -20.61 -11.61 30.39
C ASP A 524 -19.26 -12.36 30.45
N ALA A 525 -18.48 -12.10 31.54
CA ALA A 525 -17.25 -12.86 31.83
C ALA A 525 -17.47 -14.34 32.21
N SER A 526 -18.71 -14.77 32.41
CA SER A 526 -19.06 -16.16 32.78
C SER A 526 -19.43 -17.04 31.56
N THR A 527 -19.51 -16.49 30.37
CA THR A 527 -19.67 -17.25 29.13
C THR A 527 -18.31 -17.83 28.75
N GLY A 528 -18.19 -19.12 28.89
CA GLY A 528 -17.03 -19.97 28.97
C GLY A 528 -15.97 -19.87 27.87
N PRO A 529 -14.97 -20.76 27.88
CA PRO A 529 -13.84 -20.70 26.94
C PRO A 529 -14.32 -20.81 25.50
N LEU A 530 -13.57 -20.20 24.60
CA LEU A 530 -13.74 -20.40 23.16
C LEU A 530 -14.02 -21.89 22.87
N PRO A 531 -14.97 -22.23 21.99
CA PRO A 531 -15.49 -23.61 21.82
C PRO A 531 -14.42 -24.59 21.33
N TYR A 532 -13.20 -24.15 21.04
CA TYR A 532 -12.11 -24.96 20.50
C TYR A 532 -10.85 -24.85 21.35
N GLN A 533 -10.31 -25.99 21.79
CA GLN A 533 -9.07 -26.06 22.56
C GLN A 533 -7.83 -25.73 21.72
N HIS A 534 -7.91 -25.95 20.41
CA HIS A 534 -6.79 -25.77 19.49
C HIS A 534 -7.20 -24.99 18.23
N LEU A 535 -6.32 -24.11 17.81
CA LEU A 535 -6.51 -23.26 16.63
C LEU A 535 -6.77 -24.04 15.34
N PHE A 536 -6.03 -25.14 15.13
CA PHE A 536 -6.15 -25.94 13.91
C PHE A 536 -7.49 -26.67 13.86
N ASP A 537 -8.01 -27.16 14.99
CA ASP A 537 -9.35 -27.76 15.08
C ASP A 537 -10.44 -26.72 14.76
N TYR A 538 -10.26 -25.49 15.26
CA TYR A 538 -11.13 -24.35 14.94
C TYR A 538 -11.14 -24.07 13.44
N LEU A 539 -9.96 -23.89 12.82
CA LEU A 539 -9.83 -23.59 11.39
C LEU A 539 -10.36 -24.72 10.51
N GLU A 540 -10.12 -26.00 10.87
CA GLU A 540 -10.65 -27.14 10.14
C GLU A 540 -12.19 -27.18 10.22
N ASN A 541 -12.77 -27.00 11.39
CA ASN A 541 -14.21 -26.94 11.56
C ASN A 541 -14.80 -25.74 10.82
N ARG A 542 -14.16 -24.55 10.92
CA ARG A 542 -14.58 -23.36 10.20
C ARG A 542 -14.48 -23.54 8.68
N SER A 543 -13.49 -24.26 8.16
CA SER A 543 -13.35 -24.51 6.72
C SER A 543 -14.54 -25.27 6.12
N ARG A 544 -15.24 -26.06 6.94
CA ARG A 544 -16.43 -26.85 6.57
C ARG A 544 -17.73 -26.02 6.56
N LEU A 545 -17.73 -24.84 7.19
CA LEU A 545 -18.89 -23.97 7.26
C LEU A 545 -19.11 -23.22 5.96
N SER A 546 -20.36 -22.97 5.60
CA SER A 546 -20.75 -22.07 4.54
C SER A 546 -20.36 -20.63 4.89
N ARG A 547 -20.28 -19.75 3.87
CA ARG A 547 -19.99 -18.33 4.07
C ARG A 547 -20.96 -17.66 5.07
N GLN A 548 -22.21 -18.05 5.02
CA GLN A 548 -23.24 -17.52 5.89
C GLN A 548 -23.07 -17.95 7.35
N GLU A 549 -22.77 -19.24 7.57
CA GLU A 549 -22.48 -19.79 8.90
C GLU A 549 -21.20 -19.17 9.50
N LYS A 550 -20.15 -18.99 8.69
CA LYS A 550 -18.92 -18.27 9.12
C LYS A 550 -19.26 -16.86 9.61
N THR A 551 -20.05 -16.10 8.84
CA THR A 551 -20.45 -14.75 9.23
C THR A 551 -21.30 -14.74 10.51
N GLN A 552 -22.17 -15.75 10.74
CA GLN A 552 -22.94 -15.84 11.97
C GLN A 552 -22.06 -16.12 13.19
N LEU A 553 -21.04 -16.96 13.02
CA LEU A 553 -20.07 -17.25 14.08
C LEU A 553 -19.27 -16.00 14.44
N ASP A 554 -18.76 -15.29 13.42
CA ASP A 554 -18.00 -14.03 13.58
C ASP A 554 -18.84 -12.96 14.31
N LEU A 555 -20.13 -12.87 14.00
CA LEU A 555 -21.05 -11.95 14.69
C LEU A 555 -21.28 -12.30 16.15
N ALA A 556 -21.29 -13.59 16.49
CA ALA A 556 -21.42 -14.02 17.88
C ALA A 556 -20.18 -13.63 18.68
N ASP A 557 -18.99 -13.94 18.15
CA ASP A 557 -17.72 -13.58 18.77
C ASP A 557 -17.56 -12.07 18.92
N LEU A 558 -17.92 -11.31 17.86
CA LEU A 558 -17.84 -9.84 17.84
C LEU A 558 -18.84 -9.21 18.82
N SER A 559 -20.05 -9.77 18.91
CA SER A 559 -21.06 -9.30 19.89
C SER A 559 -20.57 -9.50 21.33
N GLU A 560 -19.87 -10.60 21.60
CA GLU A 560 -19.25 -10.85 22.89
C GLU A 560 -18.10 -9.85 23.17
N GLN A 561 -17.27 -9.53 22.16
CA GLN A 561 -16.21 -8.53 22.28
C GLN A 561 -16.78 -7.14 22.59
N ILE A 562 -17.81 -6.71 21.88
CA ILE A 562 -18.48 -5.41 22.10
C ILE A 562 -19.08 -5.32 23.50
N GLN A 563 -19.65 -6.43 24.03
CA GLN A 563 -20.13 -6.43 25.40
C GLN A 563 -19.00 -6.21 26.43
N LYS A 564 -17.79 -6.75 26.13
CA LYS A 564 -16.60 -6.58 26.97
C LYS A 564 -15.99 -5.19 26.81
N HIS A 565 -16.05 -4.62 25.61
CA HIS A 565 -15.41 -3.36 25.22
C HIS A 565 -16.36 -2.49 24.39
N PRO A 566 -17.41 -1.91 25.00
CA PRO A 566 -18.46 -1.19 24.28
C PRO A 566 -18.01 0.12 23.62
N ASP A 567 -16.79 0.58 23.89
CA ASP A 567 -16.27 1.87 23.46
C ASP A 567 -15.33 1.76 22.23
N GLN A 568 -15.30 0.60 21.54
CA GLN A 568 -14.45 0.40 20.37
C GLN A 568 -15.26 0.61 19.07
N PRO A 569 -15.00 1.73 18.34
CA PRO A 569 -15.72 2.03 17.11
C PRO A 569 -15.52 0.97 16.02
N GLU A 570 -14.33 0.36 15.96
CA GLU A 570 -13.96 -0.64 14.99
C GLU A 570 -14.82 -1.90 15.09
N ASP A 571 -15.11 -2.35 16.30
CA ASP A 571 -15.93 -3.55 16.53
C ASP A 571 -17.39 -3.32 16.10
N LEU A 572 -17.93 -2.14 16.38
CA LEU A 572 -19.28 -1.74 15.94
C LEU A 572 -19.39 -1.63 14.42
N TYR A 573 -18.33 -1.14 13.77
CA TYR A 573 -18.26 -1.10 12.30
C TYR A 573 -18.27 -2.53 11.70
N LEU A 574 -17.47 -3.44 12.26
CA LEU A 574 -17.42 -4.84 11.83
C LEU A 574 -18.74 -5.58 12.11
N LEU A 575 -19.40 -5.27 13.24
CA LEU A 575 -20.72 -5.80 13.59
C LEU A 575 -21.76 -5.37 12.55
N ALA A 576 -21.77 -4.08 12.18
CA ALA A 576 -22.66 -3.55 11.15
C ALA A 576 -22.41 -4.22 9.80
N GLU A 577 -21.15 -4.37 9.38
CA GLU A 577 -20.77 -5.06 8.14
C GLU A 577 -21.24 -6.53 8.14
N GLY A 578 -21.03 -7.24 9.26
CA GLY A 578 -21.48 -8.63 9.40
C GLY A 578 -22.99 -8.77 9.29
N TYR A 579 -23.76 -7.88 9.94
CA TYR A 579 -25.22 -7.88 9.80
C TYR A 579 -25.66 -7.57 8.37
N LEU A 580 -25.01 -6.64 7.67
CA LEU A 580 -25.32 -6.34 6.27
C LEU A 580 -25.00 -7.54 5.35
N LYS A 581 -23.91 -8.28 5.60
CA LYS A 581 -23.58 -9.54 4.89
C LYS A 581 -24.68 -10.59 5.02
N LEU A 582 -25.39 -10.61 6.14
CA LEU A 582 -26.50 -11.52 6.42
C LEU A 582 -27.87 -10.94 6.00
N GLY A 583 -27.94 -9.74 5.44
CA GLY A 583 -29.17 -9.04 5.09
C GLY A 583 -29.99 -8.53 6.28
N LYS A 584 -29.39 -8.47 7.48
CA LYS A 584 -30.01 -8.00 8.72
C LYS A 584 -29.85 -6.47 8.85
N VAL A 585 -30.60 -5.73 8.03
CA VAL A 585 -30.42 -4.28 7.87
C VAL A 585 -30.73 -3.50 9.17
N GLU A 586 -31.77 -3.88 9.90
CA GLU A 586 -32.17 -3.16 11.10
C GLU A 586 -31.17 -3.34 12.26
N GLU A 587 -30.60 -4.53 12.39
CA GLU A 587 -29.53 -4.80 13.35
C GLU A 587 -28.26 -4.02 12.99
N ALA A 588 -27.93 -3.94 11.69
CA ALA A 588 -26.80 -3.14 11.20
C ALA A 588 -27.01 -1.65 11.52
N ARG A 589 -28.21 -1.10 11.32
CA ARG A 589 -28.53 0.29 11.66
C ARG A 589 -28.34 0.60 13.13
N LYS A 590 -28.74 -0.33 14.03
CA LYS A 590 -28.52 -0.18 15.47
C LYS A 590 -27.03 -0.12 15.83
N ALA A 591 -26.22 -0.98 15.21
CA ALA A 591 -24.77 -0.95 15.40
C ALA A 591 -24.16 0.36 14.89
N ILE A 592 -24.62 0.86 13.73
CA ILE A 592 -24.20 2.15 13.17
C ILE A 592 -24.63 3.32 14.06
N GLU A 593 -25.84 3.30 14.62
CA GLU A 593 -26.28 4.33 15.57
C GLU A 593 -25.40 4.39 16.83
N GLN A 594 -24.98 3.25 17.36
CA GLN A 594 -24.04 3.20 18.47
C GLN A 594 -22.68 3.74 18.06
N LEU A 595 -22.19 3.36 16.89
CA LEU A 595 -20.95 3.86 16.30
C LEU A 595 -20.99 5.40 16.12
N ASP A 596 -22.09 5.93 15.60
CA ASP A 596 -22.29 7.38 15.46
C ASP A 596 -22.27 8.12 16.80
N GLN A 597 -22.81 7.51 17.88
CA GLN A 597 -22.75 8.11 19.22
C GLN A 597 -21.33 8.21 19.76
N LEU A 598 -20.47 7.24 19.44
CA LEU A 598 -19.06 7.22 19.88
C LEU A 598 -18.17 8.12 19.01
N SER A 599 -18.49 8.27 17.73
CA SER A 599 -17.59 8.83 16.71
C SER A 599 -18.25 9.89 15.82
N ALA A 600 -19.26 10.62 16.31
CA ALA A 600 -20.05 11.59 15.54
C ALA A 600 -19.22 12.71 14.86
N GLY A 601 -18.07 13.05 15.42
CA GLY A 601 -17.14 14.07 14.91
C GLY A 601 -15.96 13.50 14.12
N ASP A 602 -15.92 12.20 13.89
CA ASP A 602 -14.81 11.59 13.14
C ASP A 602 -15.13 11.45 11.65
N TYR A 603 -14.39 12.20 10.85
CA TYR A 603 -14.50 12.20 9.39
C TYR A 603 -14.33 10.80 8.78
N ARG A 604 -13.37 9.99 9.29
CA ARG A 604 -13.07 8.66 8.75
C ARG A 604 -14.22 7.69 9.01
N THR A 605 -14.78 7.72 10.20
CA THR A 605 -15.94 6.90 10.56
C THR A 605 -17.14 7.24 9.69
N GLN A 606 -17.47 8.53 9.53
CA GLN A 606 -18.60 8.95 8.70
C GLN A 606 -18.43 8.54 7.24
N THR A 607 -17.22 8.72 6.67
CA THR A 607 -16.92 8.29 5.31
C THR A 607 -16.97 6.76 5.18
N GLY A 608 -16.36 6.04 6.11
CA GLY A 608 -16.31 4.57 6.10
C GLY A 608 -17.70 3.95 6.19
N VAL A 609 -18.55 4.43 7.09
CA VAL A 609 -19.96 3.97 7.20
C VAL A 609 -20.73 4.30 5.94
N GLY A 610 -20.58 5.51 5.38
CA GLY A 610 -21.21 5.89 4.13
C GLY A 610 -20.90 4.93 2.98
N VAL A 611 -19.61 4.57 2.80
CA VAL A 611 -19.17 3.59 1.81
C VAL A 611 -19.70 2.19 2.12
N LEU A 612 -19.69 1.78 3.39
CA LEU A 612 -20.19 0.49 3.81
C LEU A 612 -21.67 0.33 3.41
N VAL A 613 -22.54 1.25 3.84
CA VAL A 613 -23.99 1.12 3.58
C VAL A 613 -24.34 1.32 2.10
N ALA A 614 -23.55 2.14 1.35
CA ALA A 614 -23.71 2.29 -0.10
C ALA A 614 -23.45 0.96 -0.84
N ARG A 615 -22.46 0.18 -0.41
CA ARG A 615 -22.14 -1.16 -0.95
C ARG A 615 -23.33 -2.13 -0.84
N TYR A 616 -24.17 -1.96 0.17
CA TYR A 616 -25.39 -2.76 0.37
C TYR A 616 -26.67 -2.06 -0.10
N HIS A 617 -26.53 -1.08 -0.99
CA HIS A 617 -27.64 -0.34 -1.62
C HIS A 617 -28.53 0.47 -0.65
N LEU A 618 -28.04 0.76 0.55
CA LEU A 618 -28.72 1.60 1.54
C LEU A 618 -28.38 3.09 1.29
N TYR A 619 -28.80 3.61 0.15
CA TYR A 619 -28.36 4.92 -0.32
C TYR A 619 -28.85 6.10 0.56
N ASP A 620 -29.97 5.97 1.26
CA ASP A 620 -30.44 6.99 2.21
C ASP A 620 -29.48 7.15 3.40
N ASP A 621 -29.03 6.02 3.94
CA ASP A 621 -28.06 5.99 5.02
C ASP A 621 -26.69 6.49 4.53
N ALA A 622 -26.27 6.09 3.33
CA ALA A 622 -25.02 6.55 2.71
C ALA A 622 -25.00 8.09 2.52
N ILE A 623 -26.06 8.65 1.94
CA ILE A 623 -26.19 10.09 1.74
C ILE A 623 -26.08 10.85 3.06
N ARG A 624 -26.75 10.39 4.12
CA ARG A 624 -26.67 11.00 5.46
C ARG A 624 -25.25 11.03 5.99
N HIS A 625 -24.52 9.91 5.91
CA HIS A 625 -23.17 9.81 6.42
C HIS A 625 -22.17 10.63 5.58
N PHE A 626 -22.26 10.62 4.26
CA PHE A 626 -21.44 11.47 3.41
C PHE A 626 -21.71 12.97 3.64
N GLN A 627 -22.96 13.37 3.87
CA GLN A 627 -23.28 14.74 4.26
C GLN A 627 -22.67 15.11 5.62
N ASN A 628 -22.67 14.20 6.58
CA ASN A 628 -22.01 14.40 7.86
C ASN A 628 -20.48 14.54 7.68
N ALA A 629 -19.86 13.69 6.86
CA ALA A 629 -18.45 13.79 6.54
C ALA A 629 -18.10 15.15 5.90
N LEU A 630 -18.92 15.65 4.96
CA LEU A 630 -18.72 16.97 4.34
C LEU A 630 -18.97 18.15 5.29
N ARG A 631 -19.71 17.96 6.38
CA ARG A 631 -19.82 19.00 7.43
C ARG A 631 -18.51 19.13 8.23
N ILE A 632 -17.73 18.05 8.30
CA ILE A 632 -16.45 18.01 9.01
C ILE A 632 -15.31 18.48 8.08
N ASP A 633 -15.29 17.99 6.84
CA ASP A 633 -14.35 18.39 5.78
C ASP A 633 -15.09 18.68 4.46
N ALA A 634 -15.41 19.94 4.25
CA ALA A 634 -16.20 20.41 3.09
C ALA A 634 -15.43 20.32 1.76
N ASP A 635 -14.09 20.19 1.81
CA ASP A 635 -13.23 20.23 0.62
C ASP A 635 -12.89 18.84 0.08
N SER A 636 -13.38 17.78 0.70
CA SER A 636 -13.09 16.39 0.30
C SER A 636 -13.77 16.04 -1.03
N ASP A 637 -13.00 16.05 -2.12
CA ASP A 637 -13.47 15.63 -3.45
C ASP A 637 -13.92 14.17 -3.50
N GLY A 638 -13.25 13.28 -2.75
CA GLY A 638 -13.60 11.85 -2.67
C GLY A 638 -15.01 11.66 -2.08
N VAL A 639 -15.33 12.35 -0.99
CA VAL A 639 -16.66 12.24 -0.37
C VAL A 639 -17.74 12.93 -1.22
N LYS A 640 -17.43 14.03 -1.92
CA LYS A 640 -18.33 14.63 -2.90
C LYS A 640 -18.64 13.66 -4.03
N PHE A 641 -17.62 12.94 -4.53
CA PHE A 641 -17.82 11.90 -5.54
C PHE A 641 -18.74 10.78 -5.02
N ASP A 642 -18.44 10.22 -3.84
CA ASP A 642 -19.24 9.16 -3.23
C ASP A 642 -20.69 9.60 -2.97
N LEU A 643 -20.90 10.85 -2.54
CA LEU A 643 -22.22 11.43 -2.34
C LEU A 643 -22.98 11.61 -3.66
N ALA A 644 -22.30 12.06 -4.71
CA ALA A 644 -22.89 12.19 -6.04
C ALA A 644 -23.29 10.81 -6.60
N ASP A 645 -22.45 9.78 -6.43
CA ASP A 645 -22.76 8.39 -6.82
C ASP A 645 -23.97 7.85 -6.02
N ALA A 646 -24.03 8.10 -4.72
CA ALA A 646 -25.16 7.69 -3.89
C ALA A 646 -26.47 8.35 -4.32
N TYR A 647 -26.46 9.65 -4.63
CA TYR A 647 -27.63 10.33 -5.20
C TYR A 647 -28.01 9.77 -6.58
N PHE A 648 -27.02 9.54 -7.43
CA PHE A 648 -27.24 8.96 -8.76
C PHE A 648 -27.90 7.58 -8.68
N ARG A 649 -27.36 6.69 -7.85
CA ARG A 649 -27.91 5.32 -7.66
C ARG A 649 -29.29 5.34 -7.03
N LYS A 650 -29.62 6.35 -6.25
CA LYS A 650 -30.98 6.58 -5.72
C LYS A 650 -31.94 7.15 -6.77
N GLY A 651 -31.48 7.58 -7.94
CA GLY A 651 -32.30 8.21 -9.00
C GLY A 651 -32.49 9.70 -8.80
N LEU A 652 -31.77 10.33 -7.89
CA LEU A 652 -31.83 11.76 -7.58
C LEU A 652 -30.80 12.54 -8.43
N TYR A 653 -31.01 12.54 -9.75
CA TYR A 653 -30.00 12.95 -10.73
C TYR A 653 -29.63 14.44 -10.66
N GLU A 654 -30.58 15.32 -10.33
CA GLU A 654 -30.32 16.76 -10.20
C GLU A 654 -29.45 17.06 -8.98
N GLN A 655 -29.72 16.40 -7.84
CA GLN A 655 -28.87 16.50 -6.65
C GLN A 655 -27.48 15.89 -6.88
N ALA A 656 -27.41 14.77 -7.61
CA ALA A 656 -26.15 14.17 -8.02
C ALA A 656 -25.31 15.14 -8.86
N LEU A 657 -25.92 15.83 -9.82
CA LEU A 657 -25.26 16.83 -10.65
C LEU A 657 -24.74 18.02 -9.83
N ASP A 658 -25.57 18.54 -8.90
CA ASP A 658 -25.20 19.67 -8.05
C ASP A 658 -23.96 19.37 -7.21
N ILE A 659 -23.89 18.19 -6.62
CA ILE A 659 -22.72 17.75 -5.84
C ILE A 659 -21.53 17.47 -6.75
N ALA A 660 -21.71 16.79 -7.88
CA ALA A 660 -20.61 16.49 -8.80
C ALA A 660 -19.93 17.78 -9.33
N GLN A 661 -20.68 18.84 -9.56
CA GLN A 661 -20.14 20.14 -10.00
C GLN A 661 -19.29 20.85 -8.93
N GLN A 662 -19.40 20.48 -7.66
CA GLN A 662 -18.59 21.02 -6.56
C GLN A 662 -17.22 20.33 -6.40
N VAL A 663 -16.94 19.26 -7.14
CA VAL A 663 -15.64 18.61 -7.16
C VAL A 663 -14.61 19.54 -7.81
N THR A 664 -13.42 19.65 -7.23
CA THR A 664 -12.39 20.56 -7.72
C THR A 664 -11.86 20.17 -9.11
N ALA A 665 -11.21 21.11 -9.81
CA ALA A 665 -10.60 20.84 -11.11
C ALA A 665 -9.56 19.69 -11.09
N LEU A 666 -9.01 19.37 -9.93
CA LEU A 666 -8.09 18.23 -9.75
C LEU A 666 -8.87 16.91 -9.69
N GLY A 667 -9.97 16.86 -8.93
CA GLY A 667 -10.86 15.70 -8.85
C GLY A 667 -11.58 15.42 -10.19
N GLN A 668 -11.89 16.47 -10.96
CA GLN A 668 -12.49 16.36 -12.30
C GLN A 668 -11.56 15.69 -13.35
N ARG A 669 -10.35 15.35 -13.00
CA ARG A 669 -9.42 14.61 -13.89
C ARG A 669 -9.53 13.09 -13.73
N ASP A 670 -10.30 12.62 -12.76
CA ASP A 670 -10.52 11.19 -12.53
C ASP A 670 -11.50 10.63 -13.57
N ASP A 671 -11.17 9.47 -14.15
CA ASP A 671 -12.00 8.80 -15.15
C ASP A 671 -13.33 8.32 -14.57
N ALA A 672 -13.33 7.89 -13.30
CA ALA A 672 -14.55 7.47 -12.59
C ALA A 672 -15.49 8.66 -12.38
N TYR A 673 -14.93 9.83 -12.08
CA TYR A 673 -15.70 11.08 -11.99
C TYR A 673 -16.35 11.45 -13.34
N LEU A 674 -15.57 11.39 -14.43
CA LEU A 674 -16.08 11.69 -15.77
C LEU A 674 -17.17 10.70 -16.18
N ALA A 675 -16.99 9.40 -15.89
CA ALA A 675 -18.00 8.39 -16.16
C ALA A 675 -19.29 8.68 -15.39
N LEU A 676 -19.22 8.94 -14.09
CA LEU A 676 -20.38 9.29 -13.26
C LEU A 676 -21.06 10.57 -13.74
N LEU A 677 -20.31 11.62 -14.06
CA LEU A 677 -20.87 12.88 -14.55
C LEU A 677 -21.57 12.70 -15.92
N GLY A 678 -20.97 11.88 -16.78
CA GLY A 678 -21.59 11.49 -18.06
C GLY A 678 -22.90 10.72 -17.85
N ASP A 679 -22.92 9.74 -16.95
CA ASP A 679 -24.11 8.96 -16.61
C ASP A 679 -25.21 9.83 -15.99
N ILE A 680 -24.87 10.74 -15.08
CA ILE A 680 -25.83 11.71 -14.50
C ILE A 680 -26.46 12.56 -15.60
N ARG A 681 -25.67 13.14 -16.50
CA ARG A 681 -26.18 13.98 -17.59
C ARG A 681 -27.02 13.21 -18.60
N ALA A 682 -26.63 11.95 -18.87
CA ALA A 682 -27.40 11.07 -19.73
C ALA A 682 -28.80 10.78 -19.16
N HIS A 683 -28.91 10.57 -17.83
CA HIS A 683 -30.21 10.36 -17.17
C HIS A 683 -31.05 11.61 -17.07
N LEU A 684 -30.42 12.78 -17.00
CA LEU A 684 -31.12 14.08 -17.10
C LEU A 684 -31.57 14.44 -18.53
N GLY A 685 -31.33 13.58 -19.51
CA GLY A 685 -31.68 13.83 -20.91
C GLY A 685 -30.72 14.78 -21.65
N GLN A 686 -29.59 15.16 -21.03
CA GLN A 686 -28.60 16.07 -21.60
C GLN A 686 -27.58 15.28 -22.47
N SER A 687 -28.09 14.55 -23.45
CA SER A 687 -27.34 13.56 -24.25
C SER A 687 -26.10 14.13 -24.95
N SER A 688 -26.15 15.37 -25.48
CA SER A 688 -24.99 15.97 -26.15
C SER A 688 -23.85 16.27 -25.17
N GLN A 689 -24.17 16.73 -23.95
CA GLN A 689 -23.17 17.01 -22.93
C GLN A 689 -22.59 15.70 -22.36
N ALA A 690 -23.44 14.68 -22.17
CA ALA A 690 -22.99 13.35 -21.75
C ALA A 690 -22.01 12.74 -22.78
N ALA A 691 -22.34 12.83 -24.07
CA ALA A 691 -21.46 12.33 -25.15
C ALA A 691 -20.11 13.05 -25.18
N GLU A 692 -20.06 14.36 -24.95
CA GLU A 692 -18.82 15.13 -24.88
C GLU A 692 -17.96 14.70 -23.68
N ILE A 693 -18.58 14.46 -22.50
CA ILE A 693 -17.89 14.00 -21.31
C ILE A 693 -17.29 12.60 -21.51
N TYR A 694 -18.06 11.66 -22.09
CA TYR A 694 -17.55 10.33 -22.37
C TYR A 694 -16.40 10.35 -23.39
N LYS A 695 -16.48 11.21 -24.43
CA LYS A 695 -15.37 11.40 -25.36
C LYS A 695 -14.13 11.94 -24.66
N ASN A 696 -14.30 12.92 -23.75
CA ASN A 696 -13.20 13.43 -22.95
C ASN A 696 -12.58 12.36 -22.04
N ALA A 697 -13.42 11.51 -21.44
CA ALA A 697 -12.96 10.36 -20.64
C ALA A 697 -12.16 9.36 -21.50
N ILE A 698 -12.65 9.06 -22.71
CA ILE A 698 -11.98 8.18 -23.70
C ILE A 698 -10.66 8.79 -24.19
N GLU A 699 -10.64 10.10 -24.49
CA GLU A 699 -9.41 10.78 -24.92
C GLU A 699 -8.33 10.76 -23.83
N ARG A 700 -8.74 10.81 -22.57
CA ARG A 700 -7.84 10.75 -21.41
C ARG A 700 -7.37 9.34 -21.10
N ASN A 701 -8.26 8.39 -21.21
CA ASN A 701 -8.00 6.98 -20.98
C ASN A 701 -8.64 6.15 -22.10
N PRO A 702 -7.90 5.89 -23.19
CA PRO A 702 -8.41 5.11 -24.31
C PRO A 702 -8.77 3.66 -23.98
N ASP A 703 -8.28 3.14 -22.86
CA ASP A 703 -8.54 1.77 -22.40
C ASP A 703 -9.72 1.68 -21.41
N ASN A 704 -10.47 2.78 -21.22
CA ASN A 704 -11.65 2.79 -20.35
C ASN A 704 -12.87 2.21 -21.09
N ASP A 705 -13.01 0.89 -21.08
CA ASP A 705 -14.12 0.14 -21.70
C ASP A 705 -15.50 0.65 -21.22
N GLN A 706 -15.63 1.08 -19.96
CA GLN A 706 -16.87 1.59 -19.43
C GLN A 706 -17.34 2.87 -20.11
N SER A 707 -16.43 3.81 -20.37
CA SER A 707 -16.76 5.07 -21.06
C SER A 707 -17.18 4.84 -22.51
N TYR A 708 -16.54 3.90 -23.20
CA TYR A 708 -16.97 3.47 -24.54
C TYR A 708 -18.34 2.82 -24.51
N LEU A 709 -18.58 1.92 -23.54
CA LEU A 709 -19.89 1.28 -23.38
C LEU A 709 -20.98 2.28 -23.10
N SER A 710 -20.78 3.20 -22.17
CA SER A 710 -21.75 4.25 -21.82
C SER A 710 -22.04 5.17 -23.00
N LEU A 711 -21.03 5.57 -23.77
CA LEU A 711 -21.20 6.37 -24.99
C LEU A 711 -22.00 5.61 -26.04
N ALA A 712 -21.67 4.34 -26.26
CA ALA A 712 -22.36 3.50 -27.25
C ALA A 712 -23.84 3.26 -26.88
N LEU A 713 -24.12 3.01 -25.59
CA LEU A 713 -25.48 2.87 -25.07
C LEU A 713 -26.28 4.17 -25.22
N LEU A 714 -25.66 5.32 -24.96
CA LEU A 714 -26.26 6.63 -25.15
C LEU A 714 -26.63 6.87 -26.60
N GLU A 715 -25.76 6.56 -27.56
CA GLU A 715 -25.99 6.69 -28.98
C GLU A 715 -27.05 5.72 -29.49
N LEU A 716 -27.06 4.48 -29.03
CA LEU A 716 -28.11 3.50 -29.33
C LEU A 716 -29.48 3.97 -28.87
N ARG A 717 -29.55 4.49 -27.62
CA ARG A 717 -30.79 5.05 -27.08
C ARG A 717 -31.29 6.22 -27.92
N THR A 718 -30.41 7.17 -28.25
CA THR A 718 -30.71 8.33 -29.07
C THR A 718 -31.18 7.90 -30.45
N LEU A 719 -30.55 6.92 -31.07
CA LEU A 719 -30.94 6.35 -32.37
C LEU A 719 -32.28 5.64 -32.31
N GLY A 720 -32.53 4.88 -31.23
CA GLY A 720 -33.81 4.20 -30.99
C GLY A 720 -34.97 5.19 -30.87
N VAL A 721 -34.79 6.24 -30.08
CA VAL A 721 -35.78 7.32 -29.95
C VAL A 721 -35.98 8.05 -31.30
N PHE A 722 -34.90 8.35 -32.03
CA PHE A 722 -34.99 8.97 -33.35
C PHE A 722 -35.77 8.10 -34.36
N TYR A 723 -35.52 6.77 -34.36
CA TYR A 723 -36.27 5.86 -35.23
C TYR A 723 -37.74 5.79 -34.84
N CYS A 724 -38.08 5.83 -33.56
CA CYS A 724 -39.48 5.95 -33.11
C CYS A 724 -40.13 7.26 -33.61
N GLN A 725 -39.46 8.40 -33.41
CA GLN A 725 -39.94 9.72 -33.83
C GLN A 725 -40.08 9.85 -35.33
N THR A 726 -39.27 9.15 -36.12
CA THR A 726 -39.34 9.16 -37.58
C THR A 726 -40.23 8.07 -38.17
N GLY A 727 -40.99 7.35 -37.34
CA GLY A 727 -41.91 6.30 -37.77
C GLY A 727 -41.22 5.02 -38.26
N ARG A 728 -39.91 4.85 -38.09
CA ARG A 728 -39.19 3.65 -38.49
C ARG A 728 -39.20 2.60 -37.38
N ILE A 729 -40.36 2.13 -37.03
CA ILE A 729 -40.63 1.27 -35.87
C ILE A 729 -39.83 -0.04 -35.90
N ASP A 730 -39.67 -0.66 -37.08
CA ASP A 730 -38.90 -1.91 -37.18
C ASP A 730 -37.42 -1.71 -36.84
N LYS A 731 -36.83 -0.59 -37.25
CA LYS A 731 -35.45 -0.23 -36.88
C LYS A 731 -35.34 0.13 -35.41
N ALA A 732 -36.33 0.79 -34.82
CA ALA A 732 -36.36 1.05 -33.39
C ALA A 732 -36.42 -0.26 -32.58
N ARG A 733 -37.22 -1.26 -33.04
CA ARG A 733 -37.23 -2.61 -32.43
C ARG A 733 -35.94 -3.36 -32.59
N GLU A 734 -35.27 -3.23 -33.71
CA GLU A 734 -33.94 -3.81 -33.92
C GLU A 734 -32.91 -3.25 -32.93
N VAL A 735 -32.87 -1.93 -32.76
CA VAL A 735 -32.01 -1.26 -31.77
C VAL A 735 -32.36 -1.70 -30.36
N LEU A 736 -33.63 -1.79 -30.01
CA LEU A 736 -34.08 -2.28 -28.71
C LEU A 736 -33.66 -3.73 -28.45
N ASN A 737 -33.76 -4.60 -29.43
CA ASN A 737 -33.34 -5.99 -29.32
C ASN A 737 -31.83 -6.12 -29.14
N ARG A 738 -31.02 -5.33 -29.86
CA ARG A 738 -29.57 -5.24 -29.67
C ARG A 738 -29.22 -4.74 -28.26
N PHE A 739 -29.93 -3.74 -27.79
CA PHE A 739 -29.78 -3.21 -26.43
C PHE A 739 -30.06 -4.27 -25.36
N LYS A 740 -31.15 -5.06 -25.50
CA LYS A 740 -31.50 -6.17 -24.59
C LYS A 740 -30.50 -7.32 -24.66
N GLY A 741 -29.93 -7.58 -25.84
CA GLY A 741 -28.92 -8.64 -26.05
C GLY A 741 -27.53 -8.30 -25.48
N SER A 742 -27.22 -7.04 -25.22
CA SER A 742 -25.91 -6.61 -24.71
C SER A 742 -25.70 -6.83 -23.20
N GLY A 743 -26.69 -7.43 -22.51
CA GLY A 743 -26.58 -7.68 -21.04
C GLY A 743 -26.62 -6.41 -20.15
N ALA A 744 -26.53 -5.23 -20.75
CA ALA A 744 -26.51 -3.93 -20.07
C ALA A 744 -27.91 -3.43 -19.65
N GLY A 745 -28.92 -4.29 -19.68
CA GLY A 745 -30.33 -3.98 -19.47
C GLY A 745 -30.75 -3.74 -18.02
N GLY A 746 -30.09 -2.88 -17.29
CA GLY A 746 -30.58 -2.32 -16.03
C GLY A 746 -31.67 -1.28 -16.26
N GLY A 747 -32.89 -1.68 -16.34
CA GLY A 747 -34.16 -1.01 -15.98
C GLY A 747 -34.53 0.32 -16.65
N LEU A 748 -33.71 1.34 -16.69
CA LEU A 748 -34.15 2.72 -17.04
C LEU A 748 -33.97 3.11 -18.52
N ASP A 749 -32.96 2.63 -19.18
CA ASP A 749 -32.68 3.03 -20.57
C ASP A 749 -33.52 2.29 -21.60
N VAL A 750 -33.88 1.03 -21.32
CA VAL A 750 -34.82 0.24 -22.13
C VAL A 750 -36.24 0.85 -22.04
N GLY A 751 -36.63 1.31 -20.88
CA GLY A 751 -37.96 1.93 -20.65
C GLY A 751 -38.24 3.15 -21.51
N ARG A 752 -37.24 3.99 -21.79
CA ARG A 752 -37.44 5.18 -22.67
C ARG A 752 -37.61 4.81 -24.14
N ILE A 753 -36.96 3.79 -24.63
CA ILE A 753 -37.17 3.28 -26.02
C ILE A 753 -38.53 2.57 -26.10
N GLU A 754 -38.90 1.79 -25.07
CA GLU A 754 -40.20 1.15 -24.99
C GLU A 754 -41.34 2.18 -24.87
N GLU A 755 -41.18 3.21 -24.06
CA GLU A 755 -42.12 4.32 -23.94
C GLU A 755 -42.23 5.10 -25.25
N ALA A 756 -41.11 5.35 -25.94
CA ALA A 756 -41.11 6.00 -27.25
C ALA A 756 -41.75 5.13 -28.32
N LEU A 757 -41.59 3.79 -28.26
CA LEU A 757 -42.25 2.83 -29.15
C LEU A 757 -43.79 2.79 -28.92
N GLN A 758 -44.24 2.92 -27.66
CA GLN A 758 -45.66 3.00 -27.33
C GLN A 758 -46.30 4.31 -27.76
N LYS A 759 -45.51 5.40 -27.75
CA LYS A 759 -45.99 6.76 -28.11
C LYS A 759 -45.69 7.14 -29.56
N ALA A 760 -45.08 6.31 -30.34
CA ALA A 760 -44.56 6.58 -31.68
C ALA A 760 -45.58 7.16 -32.72
N PRO A 761 -46.91 6.95 -32.63
CA PRO A 761 -47.84 7.60 -33.54
C PRO A 761 -48.21 9.04 -33.20
N ALA A 762 -47.81 9.60 -32.06
CA ALA A 762 -48.40 10.81 -31.48
C ALA A 762 -47.48 12.03 -31.35
N ILE A 763 -46.22 12.01 -31.77
CA ILE A 763 -45.26 13.12 -31.49
C ILE A 763 -44.81 13.80 -32.81
N PRO A 764 -44.98 15.12 -32.96
CA PRO A 764 -44.43 15.89 -34.09
C PRO A 764 -42.95 16.13 -33.98
N LEU A 765 -42.24 16.09 -35.10
CA LEU A 765 -40.80 16.24 -35.24
C LEU A 765 -40.26 17.55 -34.64
N ILE A 766 -39.37 17.45 -33.66
CA ILE A 766 -38.38 18.49 -33.35
C ILE A 766 -37.02 17.89 -33.71
N VAL A 767 -36.39 18.41 -34.76
CA VAL A 767 -35.11 17.96 -35.30
C VAL A 767 -34.02 18.68 -34.55
N SER A 768 -33.23 17.96 -33.76
CA SER A 768 -31.88 18.35 -33.39
C SER A 768 -30.89 17.51 -34.25
N GLU A 769 -29.93 18.18 -34.90
CA GLU A 769 -29.03 17.60 -35.87
C GLU A 769 -28.20 16.40 -35.28
N PRO A 770 -28.12 15.29 -36.04
CA PRO A 770 -27.40 14.13 -35.60
C PRO A 770 -25.89 14.18 -35.96
N LEU A 771 -25.05 13.53 -35.14
CA LEU A 771 -23.63 13.29 -35.41
C LEU A 771 -23.37 12.54 -36.75
N PRO A 772 -22.20 12.70 -37.42
CA PRO A 772 -21.91 12.10 -38.73
C PRO A 772 -21.97 10.55 -38.70
N MET A 773 -22.62 9.98 -39.74
CA MET A 773 -22.97 8.54 -39.80
C MET A 773 -21.76 7.56 -39.76
N ALA A 774 -20.59 7.95 -40.25
CA ALA A 774 -19.40 7.08 -40.28
C ALA A 774 -18.80 6.80 -38.90
N SER A 775 -18.84 7.80 -38.00
CA SER A 775 -18.35 7.66 -36.61
C SER A 775 -19.28 6.80 -35.74
N ARG A 776 -20.57 6.77 -36.09
CA ARG A 776 -21.59 5.99 -35.35
C ARG A 776 -21.47 4.50 -35.61
N GLN A 777 -21.15 4.10 -36.82
CA GLN A 777 -21.03 2.70 -37.19
C GLN A 777 -19.78 2.06 -36.56
N GLN A 778 -18.70 2.82 -36.50
CA GLN A 778 -17.44 2.38 -35.89
C GLN A 778 -17.58 2.24 -34.36
N LEU A 779 -18.25 3.17 -33.69
CA LEU A 779 -18.54 3.10 -32.24
C LEU A 779 -19.49 1.94 -31.93
N LEU A 780 -20.48 1.68 -32.80
CA LEU A 780 -21.40 0.56 -32.66
C LEU A 780 -20.70 -0.80 -32.81
N GLU A 781 -19.83 -0.92 -33.82
CA GLU A 781 -19.02 -2.13 -34.05
C GLU A 781 -18.05 -2.38 -32.90
N PHE A 782 -17.45 -1.33 -32.34
CA PHE A 782 -16.59 -1.42 -31.17
C PHE A 782 -17.36 -1.83 -29.91
N ALA A 783 -18.51 -1.20 -29.61
CA ALA A 783 -19.35 -1.55 -28.47
C ALA A 783 -19.87 -2.99 -28.52
N LEU A 784 -20.24 -3.48 -29.72
CA LEU A 784 -20.61 -4.87 -29.91
C LEU A 784 -19.42 -5.82 -29.72
N SER A 785 -18.20 -5.41 -30.12
CA SER A 785 -17.00 -6.20 -29.90
C SER A 785 -16.57 -6.28 -28.44
N VAL A 786 -16.88 -5.24 -27.64
CA VAL A 786 -16.62 -5.23 -26.20
C VAL A 786 -17.66 -6.07 -25.46
N ALA A 787 -18.94 -5.96 -25.83
CA ALA A 787 -20.01 -6.79 -25.27
C ALA A 787 -19.77 -8.30 -25.53
N ASP A 788 -19.28 -8.67 -26.71
CA ASP A 788 -18.93 -10.06 -27.06
C ASP A 788 -17.69 -10.59 -26.29
N ARG A 789 -16.82 -9.72 -25.77
CA ARG A 789 -15.66 -10.12 -24.96
C ARG A 789 -15.94 -10.19 -23.45
N THR A 790 -17.03 -9.57 -23.00
CA THR A 790 -17.45 -9.54 -21.58
C THR A 790 -18.49 -10.60 -21.24
N LEU A 791 -19.08 -11.25 -22.23
CA LEU A 791 -19.89 -12.50 -22.11
C LEU A 791 -18.99 -13.74 -22.24
#